data_0b4538b2067d23af0e6b5474ff25257c
#
_entry.id   0b4538b2067d23af0e6b5474ff25257c
#
_cell.length_a   1.000
_cell.length_b   1.000
_cell.length_c   1.000
_cell.angle_alpha   90.00
_cell.angle_beta   90.00
_cell.angle_gamma   90.00
#
_symmetry.space_group_name_H-M   'P 1'
#
loop_
_entity.id
_entity.type
_entity.pdbx_description
1 polymer ?
#
loop_
_entity_poly.entity_id
_entity_poly.type
_entity_poly.pdbx_seq_one_letter_code
_entity_poly.pdbx_strand_id
1 'polypeptide(L)'
;MMNSQEIRNAFIDFFQEKDHRFIRSSPVVPIDDPTLLFTNAGMNQFKPIFLGQQEAEHLRVVNSQKCIRVSGKHNDLEEVGLDTFHHTFFEMLGNWSFGDYYKAEAIQWAWELFTEVWGLDKNRLWATVYNDDEEAFQLWPKVTDIDSSRVLKFDKKDNFWEMGETGPCGPCSEIHYFIGDDLNKQRSESVNVSDQYWELWNLVFIQNNRIEDGSLADLPAKHVDTGAGFERIVSVLQNRTSNYATDLFMPIIQKVENLTGKSYQDNPVPFQVIADHIRMLSFSIADGSMPGNEGRGYVLRRILRRAARFGRMLDQRQPFIYNLTDIVGEIMGDFFPEVVEKRAHIEKVVKAEESSFNDTLDRGLIHFDKVLKNVSGKQISGLEAFRLYDTYGFPLDLTQLMAREKGLDVDEKGYIAEMDQQKKRAKASGKFVAEVDELKWKHVSKGEDSDFKGYETLSTDSQIRCYTNQNDHILVVLDKTPFYAESGGQIGDTGDIKGNGVELVVENVTNNGATSIHYCKGSIDEKVKGKVQCMVDSDRRQNIRKNHTATHLMHQALKLILGDHVQQAGSLVHPDYLRFDLTHFEKLTSDQIREIETMVNREILLNNALDISVKNFDEAKKQGAVAMFGEKYGDEVRVVTVANFSMELCGGTHVERTGDIGLFKITEESSLASGVRRIVAVTGPKAVSYTHLRAHETSLPRVCRLLLEKK
;
A
#
# COMPACT_ATOMS: atom_id res chain seq x y z
N MET A 1 24.83 23.15 -21.65
CA MET A 1 23.45 22.79 -21.27
C MET A 1 23.57 21.81 -20.11
N MET A 2 22.99 22.13 -18.98
CA MET A 2 23.09 21.29 -17.78
C MET A 2 22.29 19.99 -17.96
N ASN A 3 22.84 18.87 -17.49
CA ASN A 3 22.07 17.62 -17.36
C ASN A 3 21.19 17.61 -16.08
N SER A 4 20.31 16.67 -15.98
CA SER A 4 19.37 16.58 -14.85
C SER A 4 20.08 16.46 -13.50
N GLN A 5 21.20 15.73 -13.41
CA GLN A 5 21.99 15.59 -12.18
C GLN A 5 22.64 16.91 -11.77
N GLU A 6 23.21 17.64 -12.73
CA GLU A 6 23.80 18.97 -12.49
C GLU A 6 22.73 19.96 -12.00
N ILE A 7 21.52 19.94 -12.57
CA ILE A 7 20.41 20.81 -12.16
C ILE A 7 19.99 20.50 -10.71
N ARG A 8 19.83 19.21 -10.37
CA ARG A 8 19.47 18.79 -9.00
C ARG A 8 20.55 19.20 -8.00
N ASN A 9 21.81 18.97 -8.34
CA ASN A 9 22.93 19.35 -7.47
C ASN A 9 22.99 20.87 -7.28
N ALA A 10 22.84 21.65 -8.35
CA ALA A 10 22.83 23.12 -8.27
C ALA A 10 21.73 23.65 -7.33
N PHE A 11 20.54 23.03 -7.31
CA PHE A 11 19.48 23.37 -6.35
C PHE A 11 19.92 23.10 -4.91
N ILE A 12 20.45 21.92 -4.66
CA ILE A 12 20.85 21.50 -3.31
C ILE A 12 22.02 22.36 -2.82
N ASP A 13 23.04 22.54 -3.63
CA ASP A 13 24.23 23.32 -3.29
C ASP A 13 23.87 24.79 -3.00
N PHE A 14 23.01 25.40 -3.83
CA PHE A 14 22.52 26.77 -3.62
C PHE A 14 21.85 26.95 -2.25
N PHE A 15 20.96 26.03 -1.86
CA PHE A 15 20.31 26.13 -0.55
C PHE A 15 21.21 25.71 0.60
N GLN A 16 22.20 24.84 0.39
CA GLN A 16 23.23 24.56 1.39
C GLN A 16 24.09 25.81 1.66
N GLU A 17 24.39 26.63 0.66
CA GLU A 17 25.05 27.93 0.83
C GLU A 17 24.18 28.95 1.61
N LYS A 18 22.87 28.73 1.68
CA LYS A 18 21.90 29.50 2.51
C LYS A 18 21.62 28.79 3.86
N ASP A 19 22.55 27.96 4.34
CA ASP A 19 22.47 27.21 5.62
C ASP A 19 21.35 26.17 5.71
N HIS A 20 20.86 25.64 4.59
CA HIS A 20 19.92 24.52 4.58
C HIS A 20 20.63 23.17 4.74
N ARG A 21 20.11 22.32 5.61
CA ARG A 21 20.59 20.94 5.74
C ARG A 21 19.96 20.05 4.68
N PHE A 22 20.79 19.34 3.92
CA PHE A 22 20.29 18.31 3.01
C PHE A 22 19.72 17.13 3.80
N ILE A 23 18.45 16.79 3.54
CA ILE A 23 17.76 15.61 4.07
C ILE A 23 17.37 14.72 2.89
N ARG A 24 17.61 13.42 2.98
CA ARG A 24 17.20 12.48 1.92
C ARG A 24 15.69 12.45 1.73
N SER A 25 15.28 12.13 0.50
CA SER A 25 13.88 11.82 0.18
C SER A 25 13.33 10.74 1.09
N SER A 26 12.16 10.95 1.65
CA SER A 26 11.40 9.85 2.26
C SER A 26 10.98 8.83 1.21
N PRO A 27 10.67 7.58 1.60
CA PRO A 27 10.07 6.60 0.71
C PRO A 27 8.77 7.11 0.08
N VAL A 28 8.49 6.67 -1.15
CA VAL A 28 7.18 6.96 -1.78
C VAL A 28 6.02 6.22 -1.10
N VAL A 29 6.33 5.21 -0.27
CA VAL A 29 5.38 4.50 0.58
C VAL A 29 5.47 5.10 1.99
N PRO A 30 4.50 5.93 2.42
CA PRO A 30 4.52 6.53 3.76
C PRO A 30 4.46 5.44 4.84
N ILE A 31 5.35 5.53 5.83
CA ILE A 31 5.45 4.54 6.91
C ILE A 31 4.45 4.88 8.03
N ASP A 32 4.29 6.18 8.34
CA ASP A 32 3.60 6.66 9.55
C ASP A 32 2.34 7.50 9.25
N ASP A 33 1.90 7.62 8.00
CA ASP A 33 0.66 8.30 7.63
C ASP A 33 -0.31 7.36 6.93
N PRO A 34 -1.32 6.79 7.64
CA PRO A 34 -2.32 5.90 7.06
C PRO A 34 -3.33 6.63 6.15
N THR A 35 -3.34 7.96 6.14
CA THR A 35 -4.26 8.76 5.32
C THR A 35 -3.77 8.89 3.87
N LEU A 36 -2.48 8.66 3.62
CA LEU A 36 -1.86 8.75 2.31
C LEU A 36 -1.55 7.35 1.73
N LEU A 37 -1.95 7.13 0.50
CA LEU A 37 -1.51 5.94 -0.25
C LEU A 37 -0.04 6.04 -0.64
N PHE A 38 0.38 7.21 -1.13
CA PHE A 38 1.75 7.50 -1.52
C PHE A 38 2.16 8.90 -1.07
N THR A 39 3.45 9.13 -0.90
CA THR A 39 4.02 10.46 -0.71
C THR A 39 3.77 11.28 -1.97
N ASN A 40 3.00 12.35 -1.86
CA ASN A 40 2.52 13.18 -2.98
C ASN A 40 3.09 14.60 -3.00
N ALA A 41 3.83 14.97 -1.94
CA ALA A 41 4.48 16.28 -1.78
C ALA A 41 5.71 16.17 -0.87
N GLY A 42 6.65 17.10 -1.03
CA GLY A 42 7.89 17.16 -0.25
C GLY A 42 7.65 17.34 1.24
N MET A 43 6.61 18.04 1.61
CA MET A 43 6.26 18.34 3.00
C MET A 43 5.75 17.12 3.80
N ASN A 44 5.35 16.02 3.15
CA ASN A 44 4.69 14.92 3.86
C ASN A 44 5.54 14.39 5.03
N GLN A 45 6.86 14.27 4.85
CA GLN A 45 7.78 13.83 5.90
C GLN A 45 7.96 14.85 7.06
N PHE A 46 7.59 16.11 6.85
CA PHE A 46 7.73 17.19 7.83
C PHE A 46 6.41 17.62 8.48
N LYS A 47 5.30 16.95 8.15
CA LYS A 47 3.96 17.26 8.69
C LYS A 47 3.91 17.39 10.22
N PRO A 48 4.53 16.50 11.03
CA PRO A 48 4.55 16.65 12.47
C PRO A 48 5.24 17.94 12.96
N ILE A 49 6.28 18.40 12.24
CA ILE A 49 7.01 19.64 12.56
C ILE A 49 6.11 20.86 12.31
N PHE A 50 5.45 20.92 11.15
CA PHE A 50 4.51 22.02 10.84
C PHE A 50 3.37 22.13 11.86
N LEU A 51 2.89 21.01 12.37
CA LEU A 51 1.82 20.96 13.38
C LEU A 51 2.33 21.20 14.82
N GLY A 52 3.63 21.39 15.03
CA GLY A 52 4.21 21.55 16.36
C GLY A 52 4.18 20.28 17.22
N GLN A 53 3.98 19.13 16.60
CA GLN A 53 3.96 17.81 17.27
C GLN A 53 5.37 17.24 17.46
N GLN A 54 6.33 17.76 16.69
CA GLN A 54 7.74 17.38 16.75
C GLN A 54 8.59 18.64 16.60
N GLU A 55 9.66 18.74 17.38
CA GLU A 55 10.67 19.79 17.21
C GLU A 55 11.50 19.54 15.95
N ALA A 56 11.84 20.61 15.23
CA ALA A 56 12.70 20.51 14.06
C ALA A 56 14.16 20.31 14.52
N GLU A 57 14.80 19.26 14.04
CA GLU A 57 16.25 19.05 14.24
C GLU A 57 17.08 20.14 13.55
N HIS A 58 16.61 20.59 12.37
CA HIS A 58 17.20 21.65 11.58
C HIS A 58 16.10 22.62 11.15
N LEU A 59 16.30 23.93 11.37
CA LEU A 59 15.30 24.96 11.01
C LEU A 59 15.20 25.19 9.51
N ARG A 60 16.25 24.86 8.74
CA ARG A 60 16.30 24.97 7.28
C ARG A 60 16.67 23.64 6.68
N VAL A 61 15.87 23.17 5.74
CA VAL A 61 16.05 21.88 5.08
C VAL A 61 15.89 22.01 3.58
N VAL A 62 16.66 21.23 2.82
CA VAL A 62 16.56 21.08 1.35
C VAL A 62 16.58 19.63 0.95
N ASN A 63 15.78 19.26 -0.06
CA ASN A 63 15.89 17.94 -0.71
C ASN A 63 15.29 17.91 -2.12
N SER A 64 15.40 16.76 -2.78
CA SER A 64 14.56 16.35 -3.91
C SER A 64 13.71 15.15 -3.45
N GLN A 65 12.41 15.36 -3.31
CA GLN A 65 11.47 14.35 -2.83
C GLN A 65 10.84 13.57 -3.96
N LYS A 66 10.89 12.24 -3.88
CA LYS A 66 10.12 11.33 -4.73
C LYS A 66 8.63 11.47 -4.45
N CYS A 67 7.83 11.77 -5.46
CA CYS A 67 6.38 11.96 -5.33
C CYS A 67 5.61 11.09 -6.31
N ILE A 68 4.44 10.61 -5.87
CA ILE A 68 3.49 9.84 -6.70
C ILE A 68 2.10 10.47 -6.61
N ARG A 69 1.50 10.78 -7.78
CA ARG A 69 0.16 11.36 -7.91
C ARG A 69 -0.71 10.49 -8.83
N VAL A 70 -1.42 9.52 -8.26
CA VAL A 70 -2.24 8.54 -9.01
C VAL A 70 -3.60 8.27 -8.36
N SER A 71 -3.96 9.05 -7.34
CA SER A 71 -5.22 8.88 -6.61
C SER A 71 -5.59 10.11 -5.78
N GLY A 72 -6.87 10.22 -5.41
CA GLY A 72 -7.38 11.29 -4.54
C GLY A 72 -7.48 12.64 -5.23
N LYS A 73 -7.25 13.73 -4.48
CA LYS A 73 -7.33 15.11 -4.97
C LYS A 73 -6.27 15.42 -6.04
N HIS A 74 -5.11 14.76 -5.95
CA HIS A 74 -4.00 14.89 -6.89
C HIS A 74 -3.86 13.58 -7.67
N ASN A 75 -4.46 13.51 -8.86
CA ASN A 75 -4.45 12.33 -9.72
C ASN A 75 -4.08 12.72 -11.14
N ASP A 76 -2.82 12.53 -11.48
CA ASP A 76 -2.26 12.89 -12.79
C ASP A 76 -2.25 11.69 -13.78
N LEU A 77 -2.74 10.50 -13.34
CA LEU A 77 -2.68 9.28 -14.14
C LEU A 77 -3.38 9.38 -15.50
N GLU A 78 -4.51 10.08 -15.55
CA GLU A 78 -5.27 10.20 -16.78
C GLU A 78 -4.61 11.13 -17.80
N GLU A 79 -3.82 12.10 -17.33
CA GLU A 79 -3.11 13.08 -18.17
C GLU A 79 -1.84 12.50 -18.81
N VAL A 80 -1.26 11.45 -18.20
CA VAL A 80 -0.05 10.79 -18.73
C VAL A 80 -0.29 10.21 -20.13
N GLY A 81 0.44 10.74 -21.10
CA GLY A 81 0.31 10.41 -22.52
C GLY A 81 -0.73 11.26 -23.27
N LEU A 82 -1.42 12.18 -22.59
CA LEU A 82 -2.29 13.17 -23.21
C LEU A 82 -1.61 14.53 -23.32
N ASP A 83 -0.81 14.88 -22.32
CA ASP A 83 0.03 16.09 -22.35
C ASP A 83 1.53 15.76 -22.26
N THR A 84 2.35 16.79 -22.09
CA THR A 84 3.83 16.68 -22.16
C THR A 84 4.53 16.86 -20.81
N PHE A 85 3.79 17.04 -19.70
CA PHE A 85 4.37 17.47 -18.43
C PHE A 85 3.74 16.86 -17.16
N HIS A 86 2.64 16.12 -17.24
CA HIS A 86 2.11 15.36 -16.10
C HIS A 86 2.71 13.97 -16.01
N HIS A 87 2.97 13.53 -14.79
CA HIS A 87 3.62 12.24 -14.49
C HIS A 87 2.98 11.55 -13.29
N THR A 88 2.96 10.21 -13.32
CA THR A 88 2.55 9.42 -12.15
C THR A 88 3.60 9.46 -11.04
N PHE A 89 4.88 9.54 -11.43
CA PHE A 89 6.04 9.71 -10.57
C PHE A 89 6.86 10.91 -11.04
N PHE A 90 7.22 11.78 -10.11
CA PHE A 90 8.09 12.93 -10.37
C PHE A 90 8.93 13.26 -9.14
N GLU A 91 9.98 14.05 -9.36
CA GLU A 91 10.77 14.63 -8.28
C GLU A 91 10.27 16.06 -7.96
N MET A 92 10.10 16.34 -6.68
CA MET A 92 9.79 17.67 -6.18
C MET A 92 11.01 18.22 -5.47
N LEU A 93 11.65 19.23 -6.04
CA LEU A 93 12.69 19.99 -5.37
C LEU A 93 12.03 20.88 -4.32
N GLY A 94 12.51 20.81 -3.08
CA GLY A 94 11.92 21.57 -1.98
C GLY A 94 12.96 22.16 -1.05
N ASN A 95 12.65 23.34 -0.51
CA ASN A 95 13.32 23.96 0.60
C ASN A 95 12.31 24.40 1.65
N TRP A 96 12.65 24.19 2.91
CA TRP A 96 11.75 24.41 4.06
C TRP A 96 12.38 25.32 5.09
N SER A 97 11.51 26.16 5.68
CA SER A 97 11.81 26.94 6.90
C SER A 97 10.83 26.57 8.00
N PHE A 98 11.35 26.13 9.12
CA PHE A 98 10.55 25.79 10.29
C PHE A 98 10.61 26.91 11.33
N GLY A 99 9.96 28.06 11.00
CA GLY A 99 9.91 29.22 11.87
C GLY A 99 11.16 30.10 11.88
N ASP A 100 12.03 30.01 10.86
CA ASP A 100 13.25 30.81 10.76
C ASP A 100 13.08 31.97 9.76
N TYR A 101 13.09 31.72 8.45
CA TYR A 101 12.80 32.74 7.44
C TYR A 101 11.37 32.57 6.88
N TYR A 102 10.91 33.62 6.15
CA TYR A 102 9.56 33.60 5.59
C TYR A 102 9.51 34.14 4.16
N LYS A 103 8.48 34.87 3.77
CA LYS A 103 8.16 35.28 2.39
C LYS A 103 9.29 36.00 1.68
N ALA A 104 9.96 36.94 2.33
CA ALA A 104 10.94 37.83 1.69
C ALA A 104 12.15 37.02 1.18
N GLU A 105 12.73 36.20 2.04
CA GLU A 105 13.87 35.35 1.68
C GLU A 105 13.46 34.25 0.69
N ALA A 106 12.29 33.63 0.89
CA ALA A 106 11.81 32.60 -0.03
C ALA A 106 11.66 33.13 -1.46
N ILE A 107 11.04 34.29 -1.64
CA ILE A 107 10.87 34.95 -2.94
C ILE A 107 12.22 35.36 -3.52
N GLN A 108 13.08 36.00 -2.72
CA GLN A 108 14.39 36.46 -3.17
C GLN A 108 15.25 35.29 -3.65
N TRP A 109 15.35 34.20 -2.87
CA TRP A 109 16.18 33.05 -3.21
C TRP A 109 15.65 32.26 -4.41
N ALA A 110 14.33 32.14 -4.52
CA ALA A 110 13.74 31.50 -5.69
C ALA A 110 14.04 32.27 -6.98
N TRP A 111 13.97 33.60 -6.94
CA TRP A 111 14.32 34.47 -8.05
C TRP A 111 15.82 34.42 -8.37
N GLU A 112 16.70 34.50 -7.37
CA GLU A 112 18.15 34.39 -7.50
C GLU A 112 18.55 33.07 -8.16
N LEU A 113 17.98 31.94 -7.72
CA LEU A 113 18.25 30.65 -8.29
C LEU A 113 17.86 30.58 -9.77
N PHE A 114 16.66 31.05 -10.11
CA PHE A 114 16.17 30.99 -11.49
C PHE A 114 16.95 31.90 -12.44
N THR A 115 17.27 33.10 -11.99
CA THR A 115 17.79 34.14 -12.89
C THR A 115 19.33 34.26 -12.90
N GLU A 116 19.97 34.02 -11.73
CA GLU A 116 21.41 34.16 -11.58
C GLU A 116 22.16 32.81 -11.68
N VAL A 117 21.62 31.75 -11.06
CA VAL A 117 22.28 30.43 -11.06
C VAL A 117 21.91 29.64 -12.32
N TRP A 118 20.63 29.53 -12.64
CA TRP A 118 20.15 28.79 -13.80
C TRP A 118 20.06 29.66 -15.08
N GLY A 119 20.14 30.98 -14.96
CA GLY A 119 20.22 31.90 -16.10
C GLY A 119 18.94 31.95 -16.94
N LEU A 120 17.78 31.70 -16.37
CA LEU A 120 16.51 31.80 -17.08
C LEU A 120 16.20 33.24 -17.49
N ASP A 121 15.61 33.42 -18.68
CA ASP A 121 15.24 34.74 -19.20
C ASP A 121 14.11 35.35 -18.32
N LYS A 122 14.49 36.44 -17.62
CA LYS A 122 13.57 37.20 -16.75
C LYS A 122 12.30 37.67 -17.49
N ASN A 123 12.41 37.92 -18.83
CA ASN A 123 11.26 38.31 -19.64
C ASN A 123 10.26 37.19 -19.91
N ARG A 124 10.54 35.97 -19.51
CA ARG A 124 9.65 34.81 -19.62
C ARG A 124 9.02 34.45 -18.28
N LEU A 125 9.51 35.01 -17.16
CA LEU A 125 9.05 34.71 -15.81
C LEU A 125 7.85 35.57 -15.41
N TRP A 126 6.89 34.95 -14.77
CA TRP A 126 5.70 35.54 -14.16
C TRP A 126 5.55 35.01 -12.74
N ALA A 127 5.07 35.84 -11.83
CA ALA A 127 4.75 35.46 -10.48
C ALA A 127 3.24 35.60 -10.22
N THR A 128 2.67 34.63 -9.50
CA THR A 128 1.29 34.72 -9.02
C THR A 128 1.26 34.73 -7.51
N VAL A 129 0.26 35.37 -6.92
CA VAL A 129 0.06 35.45 -5.48
C VAL A 129 -1.43 35.32 -5.13
N TYR A 130 -1.74 34.88 -3.92
CA TYR A 130 -3.09 34.83 -3.42
C TYR A 130 -3.70 36.23 -3.32
N ASN A 131 -4.99 36.40 -3.73
CA ASN A 131 -5.69 37.69 -3.78
C ASN A 131 -5.57 38.50 -2.49
N ASP A 132 -5.65 37.84 -1.32
CA ASP A 132 -5.61 38.47 -0.02
C ASP A 132 -4.21 38.59 0.56
N ASP A 133 -3.17 38.10 -0.14
CA ASP A 133 -1.78 38.18 0.29
C ASP A 133 -1.09 39.43 -0.27
N GLU A 134 -1.49 40.59 0.22
CA GLU A 134 -0.90 41.88 -0.15
C GLU A 134 0.59 41.96 0.17
N GLU A 135 1.04 41.28 1.24
CA GLU A 135 2.45 41.25 1.64
C GLU A 135 3.31 40.59 0.54
N ALA A 136 2.92 39.39 0.05
CA ALA A 136 3.65 38.73 -1.02
C ALA A 136 3.62 39.55 -2.32
N PHE A 137 2.47 40.16 -2.66
CA PHE A 137 2.35 41.02 -3.85
C PHE A 137 3.32 42.18 -3.85
N GLN A 138 3.52 42.84 -2.70
CA GLN A 138 4.44 43.96 -2.58
C GLN A 138 5.90 43.53 -2.42
N LEU A 139 6.17 42.34 -1.90
CA LEU A 139 7.52 41.83 -1.73
C LEU A 139 8.18 41.51 -3.08
N TRP A 140 7.46 40.92 -4.05
CA TRP A 140 8.01 40.56 -5.33
C TRP A 140 8.85 41.70 -5.98
N PRO A 141 8.29 42.86 -6.30
CA PRO A 141 9.08 43.95 -6.91
C PRO A 141 10.05 44.64 -5.94
N LYS A 142 9.94 44.35 -4.62
CA LYS A 142 10.81 44.97 -3.59
C LYS A 142 12.11 44.18 -3.39
N VAL A 143 12.04 42.83 -3.44
CA VAL A 143 13.18 41.94 -3.15
C VAL A 143 13.78 41.27 -4.41
N THR A 144 13.16 41.53 -5.58
CA THR A 144 13.61 41.06 -6.88
C THR A 144 13.60 42.20 -7.89
N ASP A 145 14.09 41.94 -9.12
CA ASP A 145 14.00 42.87 -10.23
C ASP A 145 12.89 42.51 -11.24
N ILE A 146 11.89 41.75 -10.81
CA ILE A 146 10.72 41.41 -11.65
C ILE A 146 9.93 42.68 -12.01
N ASP A 147 9.48 42.80 -13.24
CA ASP A 147 8.54 43.83 -13.63
C ASP A 147 7.23 43.66 -12.84
N SER A 148 6.79 44.70 -12.14
CA SER A 148 5.56 44.65 -11.31
C SER A 148 4.30 44.26 -12.10
N SER A 149 4.27 44.52 -13.40
CA SER A 149 3.18 44.11 -14.30
C SER A 149 3.10 42.58 -14.51
N ARG A 150 4.16 41.85 -14.13
CA ARG A 150 4.25 40.39 -14.22
C ARG A 150 3.94 39.69 -12.91
N VAL A 151 3.52 40.42 -11.87
CA VAL A 151 3.04 39.88 -10.59
C VAL A 151 1.50 39.95 -10.62
N LEU A 152 0.85 38.79 -10.59
CA LEU A 152 -0.59 38.67 -10.78
C LEU A 152 -1.27 38.12 -9.51
N LYS A 153 -2.51 38.51 -9.28
CA LYS A 153 -3.32 38.03 -8.15
C LYS A 153 -4.33 36.99 -8.64
N PHE A 154 -4.40 35.85 -7.95
CA PHE A 154 -5.36 34.79 -8.24
C PHE A 154 -6.13 34.39 -6.97
N ASP A 155 -7.19 33.64 -7.17
CA ASP A 155 -8.10 33.23 -6.10
C ASP A 155 -7.57 32.02 -5.30
N LYS A 156 -8.41 31.56 -4.37
CA LYS A 156 -8.10 30.41 -3.50
C LYS A 156 -7.83 29.13 -4.29
N LYS A 157 -8.41 28.97 -5.49
CA LYS A 157 -8.25 27.77 -6.26
C LYS A 157 -6.80 27.58 -6.73
N ASP A 158 -6.14 28.68 -7.10
CA ASP A 158 -4.81 28.65 -7.71
C ASP A 158 -3.71 28.97 -6.68
N ASN A 159 -3.90 29.98 -5.83
CA ASN A 159 -2.85 30.47 -4.93
C ASN A 159 -3.14 30.30 -3.41
N PHE A 160 -3.88 29.26 -3.02
CA PHE A 160 -4.01 28.86 -1.63
C PHE A 160 -3.85 27.34 -1.50
N TRP A 161 -2.72 26.93 -0.92
CA TRP A 161 -2.40 25.52 -0.81
C TRP A 161 -2.99 24.89 0.45
N GLU A 162 -3.52 23.68 0.30
CA GLU A 162 -4.11 22.87 1.37
C GLU A 162 -3.64 21.42 1.25
N MET A 163 -3.14 20.85 2.34
CA MET A 163 -2.68 19.46 2.34
C MET A 163 -3.81 18.47 2.03
N GLY A 164 -5.03 18.76 2.53
CA GLY A 164 -6.22 17.93 2.36
C GLY A 164 -7.44 18.60 2.95
N GLU A 165 -8.41 17.81 3.40
CA GLU A 165 -9.59 18.31 4.11
C GLU A 165 -9.22 18.88 5.50
N THR A 166 -8.14 18.37 6.08
CA THR A 166 -7.53 18.87 7.34
C THR A 166 -6.03 18.92 7.19
N GLY A 167 -5.36 19.75 8.01
CA GLY A 167 -3.91 19.85 8.05
C GLY A 167 -3.35 21.24 7.75
N PRO A 168 -2.02 21.37 7.66
CA PRO A 168 -1.34 22.62 7.38
C PRO A 168 -1.79 23.22 6.04
N CYS A 169 -1.96 24.54 6.01
CA CYS A 169 -2.36 25.28 4.83
C CYS A 169 -1.92 26.74 4.89
N GLY A 170 -1.95 27.42 3.75
CA GLY A 170 -1.64 28.83 3.67
C GLY A 170 -1.65 29.39 2.25
N PRO A 171 -1.54 30.72 2.10
CA PRO A 171 -1.39 31.34 0.80
C PRO A 171 -0.09 30.89 0.14
N CYS A 172 -0.07 30.87 -1.18
CA CYS A 172 1.11 30.52 -1.93
C CYS A 172 1.37 31.50 -3.08
N SER A 173 2.61 31.48 -3.55
CA SER A 173 3.06 32.25 -4.69
C SER A 173 3.74 31.30 -5.67
N GLU A 174 3.34 31.34 -6.93
CA GLU A 174 3.89 30.46 -7.96
C GLU A 174 4.75 31.24 -8.93
N ILE A 175 5.77 30.58 -9.48
CA ILE A 175 6.61 31.10 -10.54
C ILE A 175 6.30 30.33 -11.82
N HIS A 176 5.82 31.06 -12.82
CA HIS A 176 5.48 30.53 -14.15
C HIS A 176 6.52 30.97 -15.17
N TYR A 177 6.79 30.08 -16.13
CA TYR A 177 7.70 30.33 -17.23
C TYR A 177 6.95 30.21 -18.57
N PHE A 178 7.08 31.23 -19.40
CA PHE A 178 6.52 31.21 -20.76
C PHE A 178 7.41 30.42 -21.69
N ILE A 179 6.93 29.31 -22.23
CA ILE A 179 7.67 28.41 -23.13
C ILE A 179 7.48 28.73 -24.62
N GLY A 180 6.57 29.66 -24.96
CA GLY A 180 6.26 30.02 -26.34
C GLY A 180 7.47 30.68 -27.06
N ASP A 181 7.52 30.54 -28.37
CA ASP A 181 8.66 31.03 -29.18
C ASP A 181 8.72 32.57 -29.31
N ASP A 182 7.57 33.23 -29.27
CA ASP A 182 7.44 34.67 -29.45
C ASP A 182 7.05 35.39 -28.16
N LEU A 183 8.03 36.11 -27.57
CA LEU A 183 7.85 36.85 -26.31
C LEU A 183 6.72 37.91 -26.39
N ASN A 184 6.42 38.45 -27.59
CA ASN A 184 5.36 39.46 -27.76
C ASN A 184 3.97 38.88 -27.67
N LYS A 185 3.82 37.55 -27.67
CA LYS A 185 2.55 36.86 -27.50
C LYS A 185 2.15 36.60 -26.05
N GLN A 186 3.01 36.94 -25.11
CA GLN A 186 2.67 36.82 -23.70
C GLN A 186 1.49 37.70 -23.33
N ARG A 187 0.57 37.17 -22.52
CA ARG A 187 -0.60 37.85 -21.99
C ARG A 187 -0.81 37.48 -20.54
N SER A 188 -1.06 38.45 -19.67
CA SER A 188 -1.32 38.23 -18.25
C SER A 188 -2.53 37.32 -18.00
N GLU A 189 -3.60 37.48 -18.80
CA GLU A 189 -4.79 36.67 -18.74
C GLU A 189 -4.62 35.22 -19.17
N SER A 190 -3.45 34.87 -19.73
CA SER A 190 -3.12 33.51 -20.17
C SER A 190 -2.31 32.73 -19.14
N VAL A 191 -1.80 33.36 -18.10
CA VAL A 191 -1.13 32.70 -16.97
C VAL A 191 -2.17 31.84 -16.22
N ASN A 192 -1.84 30.62 -15.84
CA ASN A 192 -2.74 29.60 -15.29
C ASN A 192 -3.89 29.13 -16.22
N VAL A 193 -3.90 29.52 -17.49
CA VAL A 193 -4.94 29.16 -18.47
C VAL A 193 -4.36 28.48 -19.69
N SER A 194 -3.22 28.97 -20.18
CA SER A 194 -2.59 28.47 -21.43
C SER A 194 -1.45 27.52 -21.13
N ASP A 195 -1.36 26.44 -21.92
CA ASP A 195 -0.28 25.45 -21.90
C ASP A 195 1.12 26.03 -22.17
N GLN A 196 1.18 27.30 -22.60
CA GLN A 196 2.43 28.02 -22.82
C GLN A 196 3.04 28.62 -21.55
N TYR A 197 2.33 28.58 -20.42
CA TYR A 197 2.82 29.08 -19.12
C TYR A 197 2.93 27.91 -18.15
N TRP A 198 4.15 27.44 -17.96
CA TRP A 198 4.41 26.33 -17.07
C TRP A 198 4.68 26.84 -15.65
N GLU A 199 3.86 26.39 -14.70
CA GLU A 199 4.21 26.50 -13.28
C GLU A 199 5.47 25.67 -13.02
N LEU A 200 6.54 26.33 -12.61
CA LEU A 200 7.82 25.69 -12.28
C LEU A 200 8.00 25.51 -10.77
N TRP A 201 7.52 26.44 -9.98
CA TRP A 201 7.77 26.44 -8.53
C TRP A 201 6.60 27.05 -7.76
N ASN A 202 6.15 26.36 -6.72
CA ASN A 202 5.16 26.86 -5.76
C ASN A 202 5.83 27.15 -4.42
N LEU A 203 5.75 28.40 -3.94
CA LEU A 203 6.25 28.88 -2.66
C LEU A 203 5.06 28.97 -1.70
N VAL A 204 4.92 28.01 -0.80
CA VAL A 204 3.78 27.93 0.12
C VAL A 204 4.16 28.54 1.46
N PHE A 205 3.34 29.48 1.95
CA PHE A 205 3.52 30.18 3.21
C PHE A 205 2.58 29.61 4.26
N ILE A 206 3.01 28.52 4.88
CA ILE A 206 2.22 27.76 5.86
C ILE A 206 2.09 28.60 7.13
N GLN A 207 0.86 28.99 7.46
CA GLN A 207 0.54 29.78 8.64
C GLN A 207 -0.72 29.31 9.38
N ASN A 208 -1.52 28.43 8.75
CA ASN A 208 -2.77 27.95 9.33
C ASN A 208 -2.82 26.41 9.33
N ASN A 209 -3.65 25.88 10.21
CA ASN A 209 -4.07 24.49 10.24
C ASN A 209 -5.59 24.42 10.00
N ARG A 210 -6.05 23.68 8.99
CA ARG A 210 -7.47 23.40 8.78
C ARG A 210 -7.90 22.28 9.71
N ILE A 211 -8.89 22.54 10.56
CA ILE A 211 -9.46 21.55 11.47
C ILE A 211 -10.72 20.89 10.91
N GLU A 212 -11.26 19.89 11.59
CA GLU A 212 -12.33 19.01 11.08
C GLU A 212 -13.63 19.76 10.72
N ASP A 213 -13.93 20.88 11.34
CA ASP A 213 -15.10 21.72 11.02
C ASP A 213 -14.89 22.63 9.80
N GLY A 214 -13.71 22.57 9.17
CA GLY A 214 -13.32 23.36 8.01
C GLY A 214 -12.79 24.76 8.34
N SER A 215 -12.75 25.16 9.62
CA SER A 215 -12.18 26.46 10.04
C SER A 215 -10.65 26.42 10.02
N LEU A 216 -10.03 27.61 9.99
CA LEU A 216 -8.58 27.78 10.02
C LEU A 216 -8.15 28.23 11.42
N ALA A 217 -7.24 27.48 12.03
CA ALA A 217 -6.55 27.86 13.27
C ALA A 217 -5.12 28.30 12.92
N ASP A 218 -4.63 29.38 13.54
CA ASP A 218 -3.25 29.82 13.34
C ASP A 218 -2.27 28.79 13.91
N LEU A 219 -1.17 28.55 13.21
CA LEU A 219 -0.07 27.73 13.69
C LEU A 219 0.80 28.52 14.69
N PRO A 220 1.50 27.81 15.60
CA PRO A 220 2.39 28.46 16.58
C PRO A 220 3.53 29.27 15.94
N ALA A 221 3.95 28.89 14.73
CA ALA A 221 4.98 29.57 13.95
C ALA A 221 4.57 29.63 12.48
N LYS A 222 5.17 30.56 11.74
CA LYS A 222 5.05 30.66 10.29
C LYS A 222 6.17 29.84 9.65
N HIS A 223 5.83 29.07 8.63
CA HIS A 223 6.76 28.18 7.95
C HIS A 223 6.78 28.45 6.45
N VAL A 224 7.85 28.05 5.80
CA VAL A 224 7.96 28.00 4.35
C VAL A 224 8.01 26.51 3.92
N ASP A 225 7.13 26.16 3.01
CA ASP A 225 7.14 24.89 2.26
C ASP A 225 7.22 25.23 0.78
N THR A 226 8.14 24.62 0.05
CA THR A 226 8.21 24.86 -1.38
C THR A 226 8.21 23.57 -2.17
N GLY A 227 7.64 23.63 -3.38
CA GLY A 227 7.63 22.51 -4.30
C GLY A 227 7.87 22.96 -5.74
N ALA A 228 9.05 22.61 -6.27
CA ALA A 228 9.40 22.89 -7.66
C ALA A 228 9.39 21.59 -8.47
N GLY A 229 8.70 21.59 -9.61
CA GLY A 229 8.60 20.44 -10.50
C GLY A 229 9.91 20.18 -11.22
N PHE A 230 10.69 19.21 -10.76
CA PHE A 230 12.03 18.94 -11.29
C PHE A 230 12.02 18.66 -12.79
N GLU A 231 11.14 17.78 -13.26
CA GLU A 231 11.04 17.44 -14.68
C GLU A 231 10.71 18.64 -15.57
N ARG A 232 9.85 19.55 -15.10
CA ARG A 232 9.52 20.81 -15.80
C ARG A 232 10.73 21.75 -15.86
N ILE A 233 11.45 21.90 -14.75
CA ILE A 233 12.68 22.71 -14.67
C ILE A 233 13.74 22.16 -15.61
N VAL A 234 13.97 20.84 -15.61
CA VAL A 234 14.91 20.18 -16.52
C VAL A 234 14.54 20.46 -17.99
N SER A 235 13.24 20.37 -18.32
CA SER A 235 12.78 20.69 -19.68
C SER A 235 13.10 22.11 -20.10
N VAL A 236 12.80 23.08 -19.25
CA VAL A 236 13.08 24.51 -19.54
C VAL A 236 14.58 24.75 -19.69
N LEU A 237 15.42 24.23 -18.79
CA LEU A 237 16.86 24.40 -18.81
C LEU A 237 17.53 23.64 -19.96
N GLN A 238 16.95 22.56 -20.43
CA GLN A 238 17.38 21.83 -21.62
C GLN A 238 16.73 22.35 -22.91
N ASN A 239 16.00 23.48 -22.85
CA ASN A 239 15.30 24.10 -23.97
C ASN A 239 14.40 23.10 -24.70
N ARG A 240 13.54 22.39 -23.91
CA ARG A 240 12.55 21.42 -24.40
C ARG A 240 11.14 21.90 -24.08
N THR A 241 10.20 21.53 -24.92
CA THR A 241 8.75 21.81 -24.75
C THR A 241 8.00 20.57 -24.26
N SER A 242 8.71 19.52 -23.85
CA SER A 242 8.16 18.28 -23.31
C SER A 242 9.15 17.66 -22.34
N ASN A 243 8.68 17.24 -21.18
CA ASN A 243 9.48 16.50 -20.21
C ASN A 243 10.03 15.20 -20.81
N TYR A 244 9.28 14.56 -21.70
CA TYR A 244 9.70 13.34 -22.38
C TYR A 244 10.90 13.54 -23.36
N ALA A 245 11.21 14.78 -23.72
CA ALA A 245 12.35 15.09 -24.59
C ALA A 245 13.66 15.38 -23.82
N THR A 246 13.65 15.19 -22.50
CA THR A 246 14.80 15.42 -21.62
C THR A 246 15.64 14.16 -21.42
N ASP A 247 16.79 14.32 -20.79
CA ASP A 247 17.69 13.22 -20.40
C ASP A 247 17.09 12.31 -19.30
N LEU A 248 16.00 12.71 -18.65
CA LEU A 248 15.24 11.88 -17.70
C LEU A 248 14.40 10.80 -18.37
N PHE A 249 13.91 11.03 -19.59
CA PHE A 249 12.97 10.14 -20.27
C PHE A 249 13.51 9.58 -21.60
N MET A 250 14.27 10.37 -22.36
CA MET A 250 14.75 9.93 -23.69
C MET A 250 15.53 8.62 -23.66
N PRO A 251 16.42 8.35 -22.68
CA PRO A 251 17.11 7.05 -22.64
C PRO A 251 16.14 5.87 -22.45
N ILE A 252 15.09 6.04 -21.65
CA ILE A 252 14.04 5.01 -21.46
C ILE A 252 13.27 4.80 -22.77
N ILE A 253 12.87 5.91 -23.43
CA ILE A 253 12.14 5.87 -24.70
C ILE A 253 12.98 5.17 -25.77
N GLN A 254 14.26 5.51 -25.90
CA GLN A 254 15.20 4.85 -26.82
C GLN A 254 15.35 3.35 -26.54
N LYS A 255 15.39 2.97 -25.26
CA LYS A 255 15.40 1.55 -24.86
C LYS A 255 14.13 0.84 -25.31
N VAL A 256 12.95 1.49 -25.18
CA VAL A 256 11.67 0.93 -25.69
C VAL A 256 11.73 0.82 -27.22
N GLU A 257 12.21 1.82 -27.94
CA GLU A 257 12.40 1.73 -29.41
C GLU A 257 13.26 0.52 -29.79
N ASN A 258 14.40 0.34 -29.12
CA ASN A 258 15.32 -0.78 -29.37
C ASN A 258 14.67 -2.15 -29.09
N LEU A 259 13.87 -2.25 -28.02
CA LEU A 259 13.21 -3.50 -27.64
C LEU A 259 12.01 -3.84 -28.56
N THR A 260 11.32 -2.83 -29.07
CA THR A 260 10.09 -2.99 -29.86
C THR A 260 10.32 -2.95 -31.36
N GLY A 261 11.41 -2.31 -31.80
CA GLY A 261 11.66 -2.01 -33.22
C GLY A 261 10.68 -0.99 -33.82
N LYS A 262 9.94 -0.24 -32.96
CA LYS A 262 9.01 0.81 -33.38
C LYS A 262 9.62 2.19 -33.13
N SER A 263 9.22 3.20 -33.89
CA SER A 263 9.70 4.56 -33.73
C SER A 263 8.79 5.38 -32.79
N TYR A 264 9.40 6.10 -31.87
CA TYR A 264 8.74 7.09 -31.00
C TYR A 264 8.03 8.17 -31.80
N GLN A 265 8.62 8.60 -32.91
CA GLN A 265 8.09 9.65 -33.78
C GLN A 265 6.76 9.29 -34.42
N ASP A 266 6.54 7.99 -34.71
CA ASP A 266 5.32 7.52 -35.39
C ASP A 266 4.10 7.50 -34.45
N ASN A 267 4.33 7.16 -33.17
CA ASN A 267 3.27 7.09 -32.16
C ASN A 267 3.87 7.29 -30.74
N PRO A 268 4.00 8.54 -30.25
CA PRO A 268 4.71 8.84 -29.02
C PRO A 268 4.00 8.33 -27.74
N VAL A 269 2.68 8.27 -27.71
CA VAL A 269 1.89 8.01 -26.50
C VAL A 269 2.26 6.68 -25.80
N PRO A 270 2.36 5.52 -26.47
CA PRO A 270 2.78 4.29 -25.83
C PRO A 270 4.15 4.37 -25.16
N PHE A 271 5.10 5.04 -25.77
CA PHE A 271 6.45 5.21 -25.24
C PHE A 271 6.47 6.10 -24.00
N GLN A 272 5.72 7.20 -24.02
CA GLN A 272 5.59 8.14 -22.90
C GLN A 272 4.97 7.43 -21.68
N VAL A 273 3.87 6.72 -21.89
CA VAL A 273 3.20 5.98 -20.82
C VAL A 273 4.12 4.89 -20.23
N ILE A 274 4.80 4.12 -21.06
CA ILE A 274 5.72 3.08 -20.60
C ILE A 274 6.89 3.70 -19.82
N ALA A 275 7.48 4.80 -20.33
CA ALA A 275 8.60 5.48 -19.69
C ALA A 275 8.22 6.10 -18.33
N ASP A 276 7.05 6.71 -18.22
CA ASP A 276 6.51 7.22 -16.96
C ASP A 276 6.25 6.09 -15.96
N HIS A 277 5.54 5.06 -16.39
CA HIS A 277 5.06 4.01 -15.51
C HIS A 277 6.20 3.13 -14.96
N ILE A 278 7.26 2.87 -15.74
CA ILE A 278 8.39 2.10 -15.21
C ILE A 278 9.16 2.86 -14.12
N ARG A 279 9.23 4.19 -14.19
CA ARG A 279 9.81 5.01 -13.11
C ARG A 279 9.00 4.81 -11.83
N MET A 280 7.66 5.01 -11.89
CA MET A 280 6.78 4.82 -10.74
C MET A 280 6.87 3.41 -10.15
N LEU A 281 6.83 2.38 -10.98
CA LEU A 281 6.92 0.98 -10.57
C LEU A 281 8.26 0.68 -9.89
N SER A 282 9.36 1.15 -10.47
CA SER A 282 10.71 0.92 -9.92
C SER A 282 10.85 1.48 -8.52
N PHE A 283 10.45 2.74 -8.29
CA PHE A 283 10.54 3.37 -6.98
C PHE A 283 9.56 2.79 -5.97
N SER A 284 8.33 2.51 -6.37
CA SER A 284 7.34 1.92 -5.46
C SER A 284 7.75 0.53 -4.97
N ILE A 285 8.29 -0.31 -5.87
CA ILE A 285 8.76 -1.65 -5.51
C ILE A 285 10.06 -1.57 -4.70
N ALA A 286 10.96 -0.65 -5.04
CA ALA A 286 12.17 -0.39 -4.25
C ALA A 286 11.84 0.01 -2.81
N ASP A 287 10.80 0.81 -2.61
CA ASP A 287 10.32 1.27 -1.30
C ASP A 287 9.37 0.25 -0.61
N GLY A 288 9.25 -0.97 -1.16
CA GLY A 288 8.62 -2.12 -0.50
C GLY A 288 7.14 -2.37 -0.85
N SER A 289 6.55 -1.63 -1.81
CA SER A 289 5.20 -1.91 -2.26
C SER A 289 5.18 -3.00 -3.33
N MET A 290 4.18 -3.89 -3.29
CA MET A 290 4.04 -4.99 -4.24
C MET A 290 2.70 -4.89 -4.99
N PRO A 291 2.63 -5.26 -6.28
CA PRO A 291 1.36 -5.38 -7.00
C PRO A 291 0.39 -6.30 -6.25
N GLY A 292 -0.84 -5.85 -6.05
CA GLY A 292 -1.85 -6.56 -5.27
C GLY A 292 -3.28 -6.26 -5.71
N ASN A 293 -4.27 -6.74 -4.94
CA ASN A 293 -5.69 -6.53 -5.24
C ASN A 293 -6.31 -5.34 -4.51
N GLU A 294 -5.61 -4.79 -3.51
CA GLU A 294 -6.13 -3.74 -2.64
C GLU A 294 -5.08 -2.66 -2.37
N GLY A 295 -5.52 -1.49 -1.96
CA GLY A 295 -4.66 -0.39 -1.53
C GLY A 295 -3.58 -0.01 -2.54
N ARG A 296 -2.36 0.20 -2.05
CA ARG A 296 -1.19 0.56 -2.87
C ARG A 296 -0.88 -0.49 -3.94
N GLY A 297 -1.01 -1.77 -3.58
CA GLY A 297 -0.73 -2.88 -4.48
C GLY A 297 -1.66 -2.88 -5.69
N TYR A 298 -2.93 -2.53 -5.51
CA TYR A 298 -3.88 -2.38 -6.62
C TYR A 298 -3.45 -1.26 -7.58
N VAL A 299 -2.97 -0.15 -7.05
CA VAL A 299 -2.47 0.96 -7.87
C VAL A 299 -1.27 0.52 -8.72
N LEU A 300 -0.27 -0.15 -8.11
CA LEU A 300 0.88 -0.66 -8.86
C LEU A 300 0.46 -1.62 -9.97
N ARG A 301 -0.44 -2.54 -9.65
CA ARG A 301 -1.00 -3.48 -10.63
C ARG A 301 -1.69 -2.76 -11.78
N ARG A 302 -2.47 -1.73 -11.49
CA ARG A 302 -3.17 -0.89 -12.47
C ARG A 302 -2.18 -0.20 -13.41
N ILE A 303 -1.14 0.42 -12.87
CA ILE A 303 -0.07 1.10 -13.62
C ILE A 303 0.67 0.12 -14.54
N LEU A 304 1.06 -1.04 -14.02
CA LEU A 304 1.79 -2.04 -14.81
C LEU A 304 0.91 -2.62 -15.95
N ARG A 305 -0.36 -2.89 -15.69
CA ARG A 305 -1.29 -3.39 -16.70
C ARG A 305 -1.57 -2.35 -17.79
N ARG A 306 -1.61 -1.06 -17.41
CA ARG A 306 -1.69 0.04 -18.37
C ARG A 306 -0.45 0.06 -19.26
N ALA A 307 0.75 0.00 -18.70
CA ALA A 307 2.01 -0.08 -19.47
C ALA A 307 2.06 -1.31 -20.39
N ALA A 308 1.67 -2.49 -19.90
CA ALA A 308 1.62 -3.72 -20.69
C ALA A 308 0.66 -3.63 -21.89
N ARG A 309 -0.52 -3.01 -21.69
CA ARG A 309 -1.45 -2.74 -22.81
C ARG A 309 -0.81 -1.83 -23.86
N PHE A 310 -0.10 -0.76 -23.45
CA PHE A 310 0.60 0.10 -24.40
C PHE A 310 1.76 -0.65 -25.07
N GLY A 311 2.44 -1.56 -24.39
CA GLY A 311 3.38 -2.50 -24.99
C GLY A 311 2.74 -3.37 -26.07
N ARG A 312 1.48 -3.80 -25.86
CA ARG A 312 0.73 -4.56 -26.89
C ARG A 312 0.45 -3.69 -28.14
N MET A 313 0.26 -2.39 -27.99
CA MET A 313 0.13 -1.46 -29.14
C MET A 313 1.44 -1.32 -29.93
N LEU A 314 2.58 -1.62 -29.30
CA LEU A 314 3.90 -1.70 -29.93
C LEU A 314 4.25 -3.15 -30.39
N ASP A 315 3.27 -4.03 -30.55
CA ASP A 315 3.37 -5.42 -30.96
C ASP A 315 4.16 -6.33 -29.99
N GLN A 316 4.42 -5.89 -28.76
CA GLN A 316 5.10 -6.72 -27.75
C GLN A 316 4.13 -7.73 -27.14
N ARG A 317 4.38 -9.01 -27.39
CA ARG A 317 3.56 -10.12 -26.85
C ARG A 317 4.18 -10.81 -25.66
N GLN A 318 5.49 -10.69 -25.50
CA GLN A 318 6.23 -11.21 -24.37
C GLN A 318 6.50 -10.10 -23.35
N PRO A 319 6.66 -10.44 -22.07
CA PRO A 319 7.07 -9.49 -21.08
C PRO A 319 8.39 -8.80 -21.45
N PHE A 320 8.43 -7.48 -21.40
CA PHE A 320 9.62 -6.70 -21.77
C PHE A 320 9.86 -5.47 -20.86
N ILE A 321 8.82 -5.00 -20.15
CA ILE A 321 8.87 -3.79 -19.33
C ILE A 321 9.96 -3.90 -18.26
N TYR A 322 10.15 -5.11 -17.69
CA TYR A 322 11.18 -5.37 -16.70
C TYR A 322 12.60 -5.06 -17.18
N ASN A 323 12.87 -5.11 -18.50
CA ASN A 323 14.18 -4.76 -19.07
C ASN A 323 14.47 -3.25 -19.06
N LEU A 324 13.50 -2.42 -18.62
CA LEU A 324 13.67 -0.99 -18.51
C LEU A 324 14.17 -0.55 -17.12
N THR A 325 14.22 -1.47 -16.16
CA THR A 325 14.65 -1.16 -14.79
C THR A 325 16.13 -0.80 -14.69
N ASP A 326 16.97 -1.35 -15.57
CA ASP A 326 18.39 -1.03 -15.66
C ASP A 326 18.60 0.44 -16.02
N ILE A 327 17.91 0.93 -17.06
CA ILE A 327 18.06 2.31 -17.51
C ILE A 327 17.49 3.33 -16.50
N VAL A 328 16.44 2.97 -15.73
CA VAL A 328 15.98 3.80 -14.61
C VAL A 328 17.08 3.91 -13.55
N GLY A 329 17.76 2.81 -13.24
CA GLY A 329 18.89 2.79 -12.32
C GLY A 329 20.07 3.62 -12.83
N GLU A 330 20.37 3.62 -14.13
CA GLU A 330 21.42 4.44 -14.73
C GLU A 330 21.12 5.95 -14.66
N ILE A 331 19.87 6.36 -14.87
CA ILE A 331 19.47 7.78 -14.87
C ILE A 331 19.36 8.34 -13.44
N MET A 332 18.84 7.56 -12.49
CA MET A 332 18.40 8.06 -11.18
C MET A 332 19.15 7.45 -10.00
N GLY A 333 19.91 6.37 -10.22
CA GLY A 333 20.50 5.56 -9.15
C GLY A 333 21.63 6.25 -8.38
N ASP A 334 22.33 7.21 -8.97
CA ASP A 334 23.35 7.99 -8.26
C ASP A 334 22.75 8.79 -7.10
N PHE A 335 21.55 9.30 -7.28
CA PHE A 335 20.85 10.07 -6.26
C PHE A 335 19.93 9.19 -5.38
N PHE A 336 19.31 8.17 -5.98
CA PHE A 336 18.40 7.22 -5.33
C PHE A 336 18.95 5.78 -5.45
N PRO A 337 19.94 5.40 -4.63
CA PRO A 337 20.63 4.12 -4.76
C PRO A 337 19.73 2.88 -4.59
N GLU A 338 18.58 3.03 -3.94
CA GLU A 338 17.64 1.93 -3.70
C GLU A 338 17.13 1.26 -4.99
N VAL A 339 17.02 2.00 -6.10
CA VAL A 339 16.57 1.40 -7.38
C VAL A 339 17.66 0.53 -8.01
N VAL A 340 18.92 0.81 -7.74
CA VAL A 340 20.07 0.00 -8.18
C VAL A 340 20.26 -1.20 -7.28
N GLU A 341 20.24 -0.99 -5.97
CA GLU A 341 20.43 -2.04 -4.96
C GLU A 341 19.35 -3.12 -5.06
N LYS A 342 18.10 -2.73 -5.34
CA LYS A 342 16.95 -3.65 -5.44
C LYS A 342 16.57 -4.00 -6.88
N ARG A 343 17.37 -3.66 -7.90
CA ARG A 343 17.07 -3.87 -9.31
C ARG A 343 16.58 -5.28 -9.64
N ALA A 344 17.33 -6.31 -9.20
CA ALA A 344 16.97 -7.70 -9.47
C ALA A 344 15.61 -8.10 -8.89
N HIS A 345 15.22 -7.51 -7.75
CA HIS A 345 13.91 -7.70 -7.17
C HIS A 345 12.81 -7.00 -8.00
N ILE A 346 13.04 -5.75 -8.39
CA ILE A 346 12.11 -4.97 -9.23
C ILE A 346 11.85 -5.70 -10.54
N GLU A 347 12.91 -6.17 -11.23
CA GLU A 347 12.83 -6.93 -12.49
C GLU A 347 11.94 -8.17 -12.35
N LYS A 348 12.14 -8.97 -11.30
CA LYS A 348 11.34 -10.18 -11.04
C LYS A 348 9.88 -9.86 -10.81
N VAL A 349 9.57 -8.86 -10.00
CA VAL A 349 8.20 -8.45 -9.68
C VAL A 349 7.47 -7.95 -10.93
N VAL A 350 8.09 -7.02 -11.66
CA VAL A 350 7.52 -6.46 -12.90
C VAL A 350 7.28 -7.57 -13.92
N LYS A 351 8.28 -8.42 -14.16
CA LYS A 351 8.18 -9.55 -15.10
C LYS A 351 7.06 -10.52 -14.76
N ALA A 352 6.92 -10.88 -13.48
CA ALA A 352 5.91 -11.82 -13.03
C ALA A 352 4.49 -11.30 -13.23
N GLU A 353 4.22 -10.03 -12.82
CA GLU A 353 2.90 -9.42 -12.99
C GLU A 353 2.58 -9.15 -14.46
N GLU A 354 3.56 -8.70 -15.27
CA GLU A 354 3.41 -8.51 -16.71
C GLU A 354 3.10 -9.83 -17.41
N SER A 355 3.81 -10.92 -17.07
CA SER A 355 3.55 -12.27 -17.62
C SER A 355 2.14 -12.72 -17.30
N SER A 356 1.74 -12.63 -16.03
CA SER A 356 0.41 -13.01 -15.56
C SER A 356 -0.71 -12.24 -16.25
N PHE A 357 -0.50 -10.95 -16.51
CA PHE A 357 -1.49 -10.14 -17.24
C PHE A 357 -1.52 -10.47 -18.73
N ASN A 358 -0.38 -10.67 -19.37
CA ASN A 358 -0.30 -11.02 -20.79
C ASN A 358 -1.05 -12.31 -21.12
N ASP A 359 -1.09 -13.29 -20.21
CA ASP A 359 -1.85 -14.54 -20.38
C ASP A 359 -3.38 -14.29 -20.54
N THR A 360 -3.89 -13.19 -19.99
CA THR A 360 -5.30 -12.83 -20.04
C THR A 360 -5.60 -11.67 -20.98
N LEU A 361 -4.60 -10.83 -21.28
CA LEU A 361 -4.75 -9.58 -22.04
C LEU A 361 -5.35 -9.81 -23.43
N ASP A 362 -4.82 -10.74 -24.20
CA ASP A 362 -5.31 -11.01 -25.57
C ASP A 362 -6.78 -11.48 -25.57
N ARG A 363 -7.16 -12.32 -24.59
CA ARG A 363 -8.55 -12.77 -24.43
C ARG A 363 -9.48 -11.63 -24.01
N GLY A 364 -8.99 -10.76 -23.13
CA GLY A 364 -9.72 -9.58 -22.69
C GLY A 364 -9.94 -8.57 -23.82
N LEU A 365 -8.93 -8.32 -24.66
CA LEU A 365 -9.07 -7.45 -25.84
C LEU A 365 -10.07 -8.04 -26.84
N ILE A 366 -10.04 -9.35 -27.12
CA ILE A 366 -11.03 -10.04 -27.96
C ILE A 366 -12.44 -9.90 -27.34
N HIS A 367 -12.58 -10.00 -26.03
CA HIS A 367 -13.87 -9.81 -25.36
C HIS A 367 -14.33 -8.36 -25.46
N PHE A 368 -13.47 -7.41 -25.25
CA PHE A 368 -13.76 -5.98 -25.39
C PHE A 368 -14.26 -5.66 -26.82
N ASP A 369 -13.61 -6.19 -27.87
CA ASP A 369 -14.03 -6.02 -29.25
C ASP A 369 -15.42 -6.63 -29.52
N LYS A 370 -15.77 -7.75 -28.86
CA LYS A 370 -17.13 -8.29 -28.92
C LYS A 370 -18.15 -7.41 -28.23
N VAL A 371 -17.81 -6.86 -27.08
CA VAL A 371 -18.65 -5.90 -26.35
C VAL A 371 -18.93 -4.67 -27.22
N LEU A 372 -17.90 -4.09 -27.86
CA LEU A 372 -18.03 -2.95 -28.78
C LEU A 372 -19.03 -3.20 -29.92
N LYS A 373 -19.04 -4.42 -30.48
CA LYS A 373 -19.98 -4.80 -31.55
C LYS A 373 -21.43 -4.89 -31.10
N ASN A 374 -21.65 -5.12 -29.80
CA ASN A 374 -22.97 -5.35 -29.21
C ASN A 374 -23.48 -4.18 -28.38
N VAL A 375 -22.68 -3.11 -28.23
CA VAL A 375 -23.09 -1.90 -27.50
C VAL A 375 -24.23 -1.22 -28.23
N SER A 376 -25.39 -1.11 -27.59
CA SER A 376 -26.50 -0.30 -28.03
C SER A 376 -26.44 1.06 -27.31
N GLY A 377 -25.97 2.12 -28.00
CA GLY A 377 -25.81 3.45 -27.45
C GLY A 377 -24.34 3.85 -27.30
N LYS A 378 -24.04 4.76 -26.36
CA LYS A 378 -22.71 5.32 -26.15
C LYS A 378 -22.03 4.82 -24.85
N GLN A 379 -22.56 3.75 -24.25
CA GLN A 379 -22.08 3.31 -22.93
C GLN A 379 -21.92 1.80 -22.86
N ILE A 380 -20.77 1.32 -22.37
CA ILE A 380 -20.52 -0.07 -22.01
C ILE A 380 -21.20 -0.34 -20.67
N SER A 381 -21.93 -1.46 -20.55
CA SER A 381 -22.63 -1.80 -19.31
C SER A 381 -21.67 -2.13 -18.16
N GLY A 382 -22.08 -1.84 -16.93
CA GLY A 382 -21.32 -2.16 -15.74
C GLY A 382 -20.99 -3.66 -15.58
N LEU A 383 -21.91 -4.54 -16.02
CA LEU A 383 -21.70 -6.00 -16.02
C LEU A 383 -20.53 -6.41 -16.96
N GLU A 384 -20.45 -5.83 -18.17
CA GLU A 384 -19.35 -6.16 -19.08
C GLU A 384 -18.03 -5.58 -18.61
N ALA A 385 -18.04 -4.37 -18.03
CA ALA A 385 -16.86 -3.79 -17.38
C ALA A 385 -16.41 -4.64 -16.18
N PHE A 386 -17.34 -5.15 -15.38
CA PHE A 386 -17.06 -6.07 -14.28
C PHE A 386 -16.49 -7.42 -14.78
N ARG A 387 -16.99 -7.97 -15.87
CA ARG A 387 -16.41 -9.19 -16.49
C ARG A 387 -14.99 -8.97 -16.96
N LEU A 388 -14.69 -7.82 -17.57
CA LEU A 388 -13.33 -7.46 -17.97
C LEU A 388 -12.40 -7.40 -16.74
N TYR A 389 -12.87 -6.89 -15.61
CA TYR A 389 -12.14 -6.85 -14.37
C TYR A 389 -11.96 -8.25 -13.75
N ASP A 390 -13.06 -8.95 -13.49
CA ASP A 390 -13.08 -10.20 -12.71
C ASP A 390 -12.42 -11.37 -13.46
N THR A 391 -12.71 -11.48 -14.76
CA THR A 391 -12.26 -12.63 -15.58
C THR A 391 -10.93 -12.38 -16.29
N TYR A 392 -10.71 -11.16 -16.77
CA TYR A 392 -9.55 -10.83 -17.61
C TYR A 392 -8.55 -9.90 -16.92
N GLY A 393 -8.87 -9.44 -15.72
CA GLY A 393 -7.98 -8.59 -14.93
C GLY A 393 -7.78 -7.17 -15.47
N PHE A 394 -8.75 -6.66 -16.26
CA PHE A 394 -8.72 -5.27 -16.73
C PHE A 394 -9.20 -4.34 -15.62
N PRO A 395 -8.37 -3.46 -15.10
CA PRO A 395 -8.83 -2.43 -14.18
C PRO A 395 -9.90 -1.56 -14.83
N LEU A 396 -10.80 -0.99 -14.02
CA LEU A 396 -11.91 -0.17 -14.54
C LEU A 396 -11.43 1.02 -15.39
N ASP A 397 -10.40 1.72 -14.91
CA ASP A 397 -9.81 2.86 -15.63
C ASP A 397 -9.21 2.48 -16.99
N LEU A 398 -8.64 1.28 -17.10
CA LEU A 398 -8.17 0.76 -18.39
C LEU A 398 -9.34 0.50 -19.34
N THR A 399 -10.42 -0.07 -18.82
CA THR A 399 -11.66 -0.27 -19.59
C THR A 399 -12.26 1.07 -20.02
N GLN A 400 -12.29 2.08 -19.14
CA GLN A 400 -12.73 3.44 -19.44
C GLN A 400 -11.85 4.11 -20.50
N LEU A 401 -10.52 4.02 -20.37
CA LEU A 401 -9.59 4.54 -21.36
C LEU A 401 -9.87 3.93 -22.74
N MET A 402 -9.98 2.61 -22.82
CA MET A 402 -10.27 1.89 -24.05
C MET A 402 -11.64 2.26 -24.65
N ALA A 403 -12.64 2.50 -23.79
CA ALA A 403 -13.97 2.95 -24.21
C ALA A 403 -13.91 4.37 -24.78
N ARG A 404 -13.25 5.31 -24.10
CA ARG A 404 -13.06 6.70 -24.55
C ARG A 404 -12.35 6.78 -25.91
N GLU A 405 -11.33 5.95 -26.15
CA GLU A 405 -10.65 5.83 -27.45
C GLU A 405 -11.62 5.44 -28.60
N LYS A 406 -12.76 4.84 -28.25
CA LYS A 406 -13.82 4.47 -29.20
C LYS A 406 -15.04 5.40 -29.14
N GLY A 407 -14.96 6.52 -28.40
CA GLY A 407 -16.05 7.48 -28.24
C GLY A 407 -17.21 6.95 -27.37
N LEU A 408 -16.92 6.03 -26.44
CA LEU A 408 -17.86 5.40 -25.53
C LEU A 408 -17.52 5.73 -24.08
N ASP A 409 -18.53 5.68 -23.21
CA ASP A 409 -18.42 5.74 -21.76
C ASP A 409 -18.59 4.34 -21.12
N VAL A 410 -18.35 4.24 -19.81
CA VAL A 410 -18.59 3.02 -19.02
C VAL A 410 -19.60 3.32 -17.90
N ASP A 411 -20.52 2.40 -17.66
CA ASP A 411 -21.47 2.47 -16.53
C ASP A 411 -20.77 2.11 -15.21
N GLU A 412 -20.17 3.10 -14.57
CA GLU A 412 -19.48 2.93 -13.27
C GLU A 412 -20.42 2.48 -12.14
N LYS A 413 -21.67 3.00 -12.13
CA LYS A 413 -22.63 2.63 -11.07
C LYS A 413 -23.00 1.16 -11.15
N GLY A 414 -23.24 0.66 -12.37
CA GLY A 414 -23.46 -0.75 -12.60
C GLY A 414 -22.24 -1.61 -12.24
N TYR A 415 -21.03 -1.16 -12.56
CA TYR A 415 -19.80 -1.85 -12.16
C TYR A 415 -19.67 -1.95 -10.64
N ILE A 416 -19.88 -0.87 -9.90
CA ILE A 416 -19.83 -0.85 -8.44
C ILE A 416 -20.87 -1.81 -7.85
N ALA A 417 -22.09 -1.83 -8.41
CA ALA A 417 -23.14 -2.75 -7.95
C ALA A 417 -22.74 -4.23 -8.11
N GLU A 418 -22.08 -4.60 -9.21
CA GLU A 418 -21.59 -5.97 -9.43
C GLU A 418 -20.43 -6.31 -8.48
N MET A 419 -19.51 -5.38 -8.23
CA MET A 419 -18.44 -5.52 -7.24
C MET A 419 -19.00 -5.75 -5.82
N ASP A 420 -20.03 -5.02 -5.43
CA ASP A 420 -20.66 -5.18 -4.13
C ASP A 420 -21.41 -6.52 -4.00
N GLN A 421 -22.03 -6.99 -5.08
CA GLN A 421 -22.60 -8.33 -5.12
C GLN A 421 -21.55 -9.43 -4.95
N GLN A 422 -20.38 -9.29 -5.61
CA GLN A 422 -19.27 -10.22 -5.44
C GLN A 422 -18.77 -10.24 -3.99
N LYS A 423 -18.55 -9.05 -3.39
CA LYS A 423 -18.15 -8.91 -1.99
C LYS A 423 -19.17 -9.54 -1.03
N LYS A 424 -20.48 -9.35 -1.28
CA LYS A 424 -21.55 -9.98 -0.50
C LYS A 424 -21.54 -11.50 -0.64
N ARG A 425 -21.34 -12.04 -1.85
CA ARG A 425 -21.21 -13.51 -2.07
C ARG A 425 -19.99 -14.07 -1.36
N ALA A 426 -18.85 -13.38 -1.38
CA ALA A 426 -17.64 -13.77 -0.67
C ALA A 426 -17.83 -13.72 0.86
N LYS A 427 -18.54 -12.72 1.39
CA LYS A 427 -18.90 -12.64 2.82
C LYS A 427 -19.95 -13.69 3.24
N ALA A 428 -20.91 -14.00 2.37
CA ALA A 428 -21.96 -15.00 2.67
C ALA A 428 -21.42 -16.44 2.75
N SER A 429 -20.22 -16.70 2.22
CA SER A 429 -19.52 -17.98 2.40
C SER A 429 -18.85 -18.13 3.77
N GLY A 430 -18.68 -17.05 4.54
CA GLY A 430 -18.25 -17.04 5.95
C GLY A 430 -19.46 -17.15 6.88
N LYS A 431 -19.63 -18.31 7.48
CA LYS A 431 -20.77 -18.65 8.35
C LYS A 431 -20.70 -17.94 9.67
N PHE A 432 -21.14 -17.00 10.12
CA PHE A 432 -21.22 -16.32 11.42
C PHE A 432 -20.80 -14.84 11.40
N VAL A 433 -21.65 -13.98 10.85
CA VAL A 433 -21.70 -12.56 11.27
C VAL A 433 -23.18 -12.23 11.44
N ALA A 434 -23.64 -12.24 12.68
CA ALA A 434 -24.96 -11.74 13.04
C ALA A 434 -24.86 -10.24 13.36
N GLU A 435 -25.83 -9.46 12.90
CA GLU A 435 -26.07 -8.11 13.43
C GLU A 435 -26.50 -8.26 14.90
N VAL A 436 -25.56 -8.08 15.81
CA VAL A 436 -25.73 -8.33 17.26
C VAL A 436 -26.48 -7.17 17.92
N ASP A 437 -26.49 -5.99 17.31
CA ASP A 437 -27.03 -4.76 17.90
C ASP A 437 -28.56 -4.71 17.99
N GLU A 438 -29.32 -5.56 17.27
CA GLU A 438 -30.78 -5.61 17.30
C GLU A 438 -31.36 -6.74 18.16
N LEU A 439 -30.51 -7.54 18.84
CA LEU A 439 -30.95 -8.71 19.57
C LEU A 439 -31.55 -8.36 20.97
N LYS A 440 -32.64 -9.00 21.36
CA LYS A 440 -33.24 -8.84 22.68
C LYS A 440 -32.51 -9.72 23.71
N TRP A 441 -31.53 -9.13 24.40
CA TRP A 441 -30.74 -9.80 25.43
C TRP A 441 -31.55 -9.97 26.75
N LYS A 442 -31.52 -11.17 27.32
CA LYS A 442 -31.98 -11.45 28.68
C LYS A 442 -30.79 -11.30 29.64
N HIS A 443 -30.82 -10.27 30.49
CA HIS A 443 -29.79 -10.02 31.49
C HIS A 443 -29.94 -10.90 32.70
N VAL A 444 -28.85 -11.54 33.13
CA VAL A 444 -28.79 -12.47 34.29
C VAL A 444 -28.01 -11.86 35.44
N SER A 445 -26.91 -11.15 35.15
CA SER A 445 -26.09 -10.50 36.17
C SER A 445 -25.55 -9.15 35.67
N LYS A 446 -25.05 -8.30 36.59
CA LYS A 446 -24.44 -7.00 36.31
C LYS A 446 -22.94 -7.06 36.53
N GLY A 447 -22.20 -6.14 35.91
CA GLY A 447 -20.75 -5.96 36.04
C GLY A 447 -20.07 -5.97 34.70
N GLU A 448 -18.74 -5.89 34.72
CA GLU A 448 -17.89 -5.98 33.53
C GLU A 448 -17.99 -7.37 32.89
N ASP A 449 -17.75 -7.46 31.59
CA ASP A 449 -17.85 -8.70 30.83
C ASP A 449 -16.55 -9.01 30.06
N SER A 450 -16.42 -10.27 29.66
CA SER A 450 -15.44 -10.77 28.70
C SER A 450 -13.97 -10.64 29.12
N ASP A 451 -13.65 -10.72 30.42
CA ASP A 451 -12.26 -10.85 30.87
C ASP A 451 -11.68 -12.18 30.39
N PHE A 452 -10.74 -12.16 29.45
CA PHE A 452 -10.18 -13.34 28.83
C PHE A 452 -9.09 -13.99 29.69
N LYS A 453 -9.33 -15.22 30.14
CA LYS A 453 -8.42 -16.03 30.98
C LYS A 453 -7.75 -17.17 30.21
N GLY A 454 -8.03 -17.34 28.94
CA GLY A 454 -7.59 -18.48 28.11
C GLY A 454 -6.11 -18.55 27.79
N TYR A 455 -5.31 -17.54 28.13
CA TYR A 455 -3.86 -17.65 28.10
C TYR A 455 -3.31 -18.49 29.26
N GLU A 456 -3.95 -18.40 30.43
CA GLU A 456 -3.49 -18.98 31.69
C GLU A 456 -4.16 -20.33 31.98
N THR A 457 -5.44 -20.47 31.62
CA THR A 457 -6.24 -21.64 32.00
C THR A 457 -7.19 -22.10 30.90
N LEU A 458 -7.50 -23.39 30.87
CA LEU A 458 -8.50 -24.00 30.01
C LEU A 458 -9.87 -24.16 30.72
N SER A 459 -9.95 -23.86 31.99
CA SER A 459 -11.20 -23.95 32.78
C SER A 459 -11.32 -22.76 33.71
N THR A 460 -12.54 -22.18 33.79
CA THR A 460 -12.80 -21.01 34.63
C THR A 460 -14.22 -21.07 35.19
N ASP A 461 -14.34 -20.75 36.48
CA ASP A 461 -15.63 -20.44 37.07
C ASP A 461 -16.06 -19.04 36.63
N SER A 462 -17.20 -18.96 35.99
CA SER A 462 -17.68 -17.75 35.31
C SER A 462 -19.13 -17.43 35.71
N GLN A 463 -19.55 -16.22 35.35
CA GLN A 463 -20.92 -15.77 35.53
C GLN A 463 -21.52 -15.30 34.21
N ILE A 464 -22.68 -15.83 33.87
CA ILE A 464 -23.43 -15.36 32.69
C ILE A 464 -23.90 -13.92 32.95
N ARG A 465 -23.54 -13.01 32.05
CA ARG A 465 -24.00 -11.61 32.03
C ARG A 465 -25.34 -11.48 31.35
N CYS A 466 -25.44 -12.00 30.16
CA CYS A 466 -26.68 -12.04 29.40
C CYS A 466 -26.65 -13.18 28.38
N TYR A 467 -27.84 -13.53 27.89
CA TYR A 467 -28.01 -14.51 26.81
C TYR A 467 -29.20 -14.15 25.92
N THR A 468 -29.20 -14.68 24.69
CA THR A 468 -30.31 -14.56 23.76
C THR A 468 -30.39 -15.80 22.87
N ASN A 469 -31.57 -16.07 22.32
CA ASN A 469 -31.73 -17.12 21.33
C ASN A 469 -31.70 -16.51 19.94
N GLN A 470 -30.88 -17.05 19.05
CA GLN A 470 -30.77 -16.63 17.66
C GLN A 470 -30.65 -17.86 16.75
N ASN A 471 -31.67 -18.07 15.91
CA ASN A 471 -31.76 -19.27 15.09
C ASN A 471 -31.66 -20.55 15.97
N ASP A 472 -30.73 -21.45 15.60
CA ASP A 472 -30.47 -22.71 16.31
C ASP A 472 -29.42 -22.57 17.43
N HIS A 473 -28.99 -21.36 17.79
CA HIS A 473 -27.97 -21.11 18.80
C HIS A 473 -28.50 -20.29 19.97
N ILE A 474 -27.91 -20.53 21.13
CA ILE A 474 -28.00 -19.66 22.29
C ILE A 474 -26.72 -18.86 22.36
N LEU A 475 -26.82 -17.53 22.25
CA LEU A 475 -25.70 -16.62 22.40
C LEU A 475 -25.53 -16.26 23.87
N VAL A 476 -24.31 -16.38 24.39
CA VAL A 476 -24.00 -16.14 25.80
C VAL A 476 -22.83 -15.18 25.93
N VAL A 477 -22.97 -14.23 26.86
CA VAL A 477 -21.90 -13.34 27.30
C VAL A 477 -21.54 -13.69 28.74
N LEU A 478 -20.25 -13.82 29.03
CA LEU A 478 -19.70 -14.19 30.34
C LEU A 478 -18.89 -13.01 30.93
N ASP A 479 -18.78 -12.98 32.29
CA ASP A 479 -17.86 -12.03 32.96
C ASP A 479 -16.39 -12.37 32.70
N LYS A 480 -16.07 -13.66 32.73
CA LYS A 480 -14.76 -14.22 32.45
C LYS A 480 -14.89 -15.38 31.49
N THR A 481 -13.94 -15.50 30.57
CA THR A 481 -13.99 -16.59 29.60
C THR A 481 -12.62 -17.21 29.37
N PRO A 482 -12.51 -18.57 29.37
CA PRO A 482 -11.31 -19.26 28.96
C PRO A 482 -11.28 -19.48 27.43
N PHE A 483 -12.40 -19.21 26.73
CA PHE A 483 -12.54 -19.45 25.30
C PHE A 483 -11.94 -18.30 24.48
N TYR A 484 -11.04 -18.61 23.57
CA TYR A 484 -10.49 -17.67 22.61
C TYR A 484 -11.56 -17.32 21.55
N ALA A 485 -11.81 -16.05 21.35
CA ALA A 485 -12.68 -15.57 20.28
C ALA A 485 -11.91 -15.49 18.96
N GLU A 486 -12.57 -15.83 17.85
CA GLU A 486 -11.96 -15.79 16.51
C GLU A 486 -11.35 -14.42 16.21
N SER A 487 -10.03 -14.40 16.03
CA SER A 487 -9.25 -13.19 15.77
C SER A 487 -7.87 -13.53 15.20
N GLY A 488 -7.27 -12.61 14.41
CA GLY A 488 -5.91 -12.75 13.89
C GLY A 488 -5.67 -14.02 13.06
N GLY A 489 -6.72 -14.54 12.41
CA GLY A 489 -6.65 -15.78 11.63
C GLY A 489 -6.76 -17.05 12.46
N GLN A 490 -6.75 -16.99 13.80
CA GLN A 490 -7.05 -18.14 14.66
C GLN A 490 -8.56 -18.29 14.86
N ILE A 491 -9.10 -19.48 14.61
CA ILE A 491 -10.52 -19.77 14.83
C ILE A 491 -10.87 -19.79 16.32
N GLY A 492 -12.14 -19.53 16.63
CA GLY A 492 -12.68 -19.59 17.98
C GLY A 492 -12.60 -20.97 18.62
N ASP A 493 -12.57 -21.02 19.94
CA ASP A 493 -12.58 -22.28 20.70
C ASP A 493 -13.95 -22.93 20.77
N THR A 494 -13.93 -24.20 21.12
CA THR A 494 -15.11 -25.00 21.47
C THR A 494 -14.96 -25.60 22.86
N GLY A 495 -16.07 -26.08 23.44
CA GLY A 495 -16.06 -26.73 24.73
C GLY A 495 -17.42 -26.67 25.41
N ASP A 496 -17.45 -26.73 26.75
CA ASP A 496 -18.65 -26.81 27.54
C ASP A 496 -18.83 -25.62 28.51
N ILE A 497 -20.06 -25.19 28.69
CA ILE A 497 -20.49 -24.28 29.77
C ILE A 497 -21.59 -25.01 30.58
N LYS A 498 -21.24 -25.39 31.82
CA LYS A 498 -22.13 -26.18 32.70
C LYS A 498 -22.37 -25.50 34.05
N GLY A 499 -23.58 -25.59 34.56
CA GLY A 499 -23.94 -25.04 35.88
C GLY A 499 -25.37 -25.42 36.26
N ASN A 500 -25.87 -24.90 37.39
CA ASN A 500 -27.23 -25.17 37.82
C ASN A 500 -28.26 -24.58 36.84
N GLY A 501 -28.86 -25.45 36.04
CA GLY A 501 -29.84 -25.06 35.00
C GLY A 501 -29.18 -24.59 33.69
N VAL A 502 -27.89 -24.90 33.48
CA VAL A 502 -27.16 -24.59 32.23
C VAL A 502 -26.40 -25.83 31.76
N GLU A 503 -26.66 -26.23 30.53
CA GLU A 503 -25.92 -27.27 29.83
C GLU A 503 -25.75 -26.84 28.36
N LEU A 504 -24.60 -26.29 28.06
CA LEU A 504 -24.28 -25.70 26.75
C LEU A 504 -22.99 -26.25 26.19
N VAL A 505 -22.99 -26.52 24.89
CA VAL A 505 -21.82 -26.82 24.09
C VAL A 505 -21.48 -25.59 23.27
N VAL A 506 -20.29 -25.02 23.45
CA VAL A 506 -19.76 -23.90 22.69
C VAL A 506 -19.27 -24.42 21.33
N GLU A 507 -19.83 -23.94 20.25
CA GLU A 507 -19.45 -24.31 18.89
C GLU A 507 -18.51 -23.26 18.26
N ASN A 508 -18.59 -21.99 18.66
CA ASN A 508 -17.71 -20.91 18.24
C ASN A 508 -17.74 -19.73 19.23
N VAL A 509 -16.74 -18.88 19.17
CA VAL A 509 -16.68 -17.62 19.92
C VAL A 509 -16.20 -16.51 18.99
N THR A 510 -16.87 -15.37 19.00
CA THR A 510 -16.52 -14.18 18.24
C THR A 510 -16.50 -12.94 19.14
N ASN A 511 -15.83 -11.87 18.71
CA ASN A 511 -15.86 -10.59 19.41
C ASN A 511 -16.82 -9.60 18.73
N ASN A 512 -17.58 -8.86 19.55
CA ASN A 512 -18.26 -7.64 19.15
C ASN A 512 -17.68 -6.48 20.00
N GLY A 513 -16.76 -5.73 19.42
CA GLY A 513 -15.94 -4.79 20.18
C GLY A 513 -15.11 -5.51 21.25
N ALA A 514 -15.24 -5.13 22.51
CA ALA A 514 -14.56 -5.75 23.65
C ALA A 514 -15.28 -7.00 24.21
N THR A 515 -16.53 -7.25 23.76
CA THR A 515 -17.38 -8.32 24.31
C THR A 515 -17.25 -9.61 23.52
N SER A 516 -16.92 -10.73 24.20
CA SER A 516 -16.88 -12.07 23.60
C SER A 516 -18.25 -12.74 23.62
N ILE A 517 -18.73 -13.16 22.46
CA ILE A 517 -20.02 -13.80 22.25
C ILE A 517 -19.81 -15.29 21.95
N HIS A 518 -20.33 -16.13 22.83
CA HIS A 518 -20.25 -17.58 22.72
C HIS A 518 -21.48 -18.12 22.00
N TYR A 519 -21.29 -18.79 20.87
CA TYR A 519 -22.37 -19.47 20.11
C TYR A 519 -22.50 -20.89 20.62
N CYS A 520 -23.62 -21.17 21.29
CA CYS A 520 -23.80 -22.40 22.01
C CYS A 520 -25.01 -23.19 21.50
N LYS A 521 -24.97 -24.51 21.64
CA LYS A 521 -26.12 -25.42 21.56
C LYS A 521 -26.41 -26.02 22.94
N GLY A 522 -27.66 -26.27 23.25
CA GLY A 522 -28.07 -26.87 24.54
C GLY A 522 -29.26 -26.18 25.15
N SER A 523 -29.26 -26.04 26.49
CA SER A 523 -30.37 -25.47 27.23
C SER A 523 -29.91 -24.55 28.37
N ILE A 524 -30.68 -23.48 28.61
CA ILE A 524 -30.57 -22.59 29.78
C ILE A 524 -31.94 -22.51 30.44
N ASP A 525 -32.01 -22.82 31.75
CA ASP A 525 -33.22 -22.63 32.57
C ASP A 525 -33.50 -21.12 32.68
N GLU A 526 -34.76 -20.72 32.54
CA GLU A 526 -35.17 -19.32 32.68
C GLU A 526 -34.90 -18.73 34.09
N LYS A 527 -34.73 -19.57 35.11
CA LYS A 527 -34.43 -19.18 36.49
C LYS A 527 -32.94 -19.25 36.84
N VAL A 528 -32.05 -19.33 35.81
CA VAL A 528 -30.60 -19.44 36.01
C VAL A 528 -30.07 -18.29 36.88
N LYS A 529 -29.24 -18.62 37.87
CA LYS A 529 -28.52 -17.64 38.72
C LYS A 529 -27.14 -17.29 38.23
N GLY A 530 -26.79 -17.71 37.05
CA GLY A 530 -25.63 -17.25 36.27
C GLY A 530 -24.29 -17.84 36.62
N LYS A 531 -24.08 -18.58 37.70
CA LYS A 531 -22.79 -19.25 38.00
C LYS A 531 -22.64 -20.51 37.16
N VAL A 532 -21.55 -20.58 36.40
CA VAL A 532 -21.25 -21.69 35.49
C VAL A 532 -19.77 -22.01 35.52
N GLN A 533 -19.42 -23.26 35.22
CA GLN A 533 -18.08 -23.68 34.92
C GLN A 533 -17.89 -23.75 33.39
N CYS A 534 -16.88 -23.08 32.91
CA CYS A 534 -16.50 -23.07 31.50
C CYS A 534 -15.29 -23.97 31.30
N MET A 535 -15.30 -24.80 30.28
CA MET A 535 -14.24 -25.76 30.00
C MET A 535 -13.97 -25.84 28.51
N VAL A 536 -12.75 -25.46 28.09
CA VAL A 536 -12.30 -25.49 26.68
C VAL A 536 -11.96 -26.91 26.29
N ASP A 537 -12.27 -27.31 25.06
CA ASP A 537 -11.75 -28.54 24.45
C ASP A 537 -10.20 -28.48 24.37
N SER A 538 -9.56 -29.20 25.27
CA SER A 538 -8.09 -29.15 25.46
C SER A 538 -7.34 -29.65 24.23
N ASP A 539 -7.80 -30.75 23.61
CA ASP A 539 -7.10 -31.37 22.49
C ASP A 539 -7.16 -30.45 21.24
N ARG A 540 -8.34 -29.90 21.01
CA ARG A 540 -8.53 -28.93 19.93
C ARG A 540 -7.68 -27.66 20.15
N ARG A 541 -7.66 -27.09 21.35
CA ARG A 541 -6.85 -25.93 21.71
C ARG A 541 -5.36 -26.21 21.53
N GLN A 542 -4.87 -27.38 21.96
CA GLN A 542 -3.46 -27.73 21.80
C GLN A 542 -3.07 -27.86 20.33
N ASN A 543 -3.92 -28.44 19.48
CA ASN A 543 -3.65 -28.51 18.05
C ASN A 543 -3.64 -27.12 17.39
N ILE A 544 -4.52 -26.22 17.81
CA ILE A 544 -4.53 -24.82 17.37
C ILE A 544 -3.22 -24.12 17.78
N ARG A 545 -2.77 -24.27 19.05
CA ARG A 545 -1.51 -23.70 19.55
C ARG A 545 -0.30 -24.16 18.74
N LYS A 546 -0.23 -25.45 18.40
CA LYS A 546 0.83 -26.05 17.56
C LYS A 546 0.84 -25.40 16.17
N ASN A 547 -0.30 -25.35 15.51
CA ASN A 547 -0.44 -24.77 14.18
C ASN A 547 -0.14 -23.27 14.19
N HIS A 548 -0.56 -22.55 15.25
CA HIS A 548 -0.30 -21.11 15.34
C HIS A 548 1.19 -20.80 15.50
N THR A 549 1.85 -21.47 16.41
CA THR A 549 3.30 -21.29 16.59
C THR A 549 4.09 -21.72 15.36
N ALA A 550 3.70 -22.83 14.70
CA ALA A 550 4.30 -23.26 13.45
C ALA A 550 4.10 -22.22 12.32
N THR A 551 3.00 -21.47 12.32
CA THR A 551 2.78 -20.37 11.36
C THR A 551 3.85 -19.28 11.50
N HIS A 552 4.19 -18.86 12.72
CA HIS A 552 5.25 -17.88 12.98
C HIS A 552 6.64 -18.41 12.54
N LEU A 553 6.97 -19.66 12.88
CA LEU A 553 8.23 -20.27 12.44
C LEU A 553 8.30 -20.36 10.91
N MET A 554 7.23 -20.76 10.25
CA MET A 554 7.16 -20.84 8.81
C MET A 554 7.25 -19.47 8.15
N HIS A 555 6.57 -18.45 8.68
CA HIS A 555 6.63 -17.08 8.16
C HIS A 555 8.08 -16.56 8.17
N GLN A 556 8.80 -16.72 9.28
CA GLN A 556 10.19 -16.32 9.35
C GLN A 556 11.08 -17.13 8.40
N ALA A 557 10.89 -18.45 8.28
CA ALA A 557 11.63 -19.28 7.35
C ALA A 557 11.39 -18.85 5.88
N LEU A 558 10.15 -18.52 5.54
CA LEU A 558 9.78 -17.99 4.22
C LEU A 558 10.51 -16.67 3.93
N LYS A 559 10.57 -15.74 4.89
CA LYS A 559 11.33 -14.49 4.73
C LYS A 559 12.82 -14.73 4.52
N LEU A 560 13.42 -15.61 5.29
CA LEU A 560 14.84 -15.91 5.17
C LEU A 560 15.22 -16.58 3.84
N ILE A 561 14.33 -17.41 3.27
CA ILE A 561 14.62 -18.18 2.05
C ILE A 561 14.17 -17.42 0.79
N LEU A 562 13.03 -16.75 0.83
CA LEU A 562 12.46 -16.07 -0.33
C LEU A 562 12.78 -14.57 -0.39
N GLY A 563 13.09 -13.96 0.76
CA GLY A 563 13.42 -12.54 0.89
C GLY A 563 12.41 -11.72 1.69
N ASP A 564 12.79 -10.49 2.04
CA ASP A 564 12.04 -9.57 2.92
C ASP A 564 10.70 -9.10 2.36
N HIS A 565 10.46 -9.28 1.05
CA HIS A 565 9.17 -8.97 0.41
C HIS A 565 8.04 -9.92 0.84
N VAL A 566 8.37 -11.04 1.49
CA VAL A 566 7.37 -11.97 2.01
C VAL A 566 6.64 -11.34 3.19
N GLN A 567 5.36 -11.08 2.99
CA GLN A 567 4.46 -10.55 4.02
C GLN A 567 3.19 -11.42 4.06
N GLN A 568 2.54 -11.45 5.22
CA GLN A 568 1.27 -12.14 5.36
C GLN A 568 0.17 -11.37 4.61
N ALA A 569 -0.45 -12.04 3.62
CA ALA A 569 -1.65 -11.55 2.93
C ALA A 569 -2.94 -12.15 3.54
N GLY A 570 -2.83 -13.24 4.27
CA GLY A 570 -3.92 -13.88 4.99
C GLY A 570 -3.43 -15.07 5.81
N SER A 571 -4.17 -15.44 6.84
CA SER A 571 -3.87 -16.60 7.69
C SER A 571 -5.14 -17.29 8.14
N LEU A 572 -5.07 -18.60 8.33
CA LEU A 572 -6.08 -19.40 9.03
C LEU A 572 -5.39 -20.46 9.87
N VAL A 573 -5.63 -20.42 11.18
CA VAL A 573 -5.11 -21.41 12.13
C VAL A 573 -6.26 -22.28 12.59
N HIS A 574 -6.31 -23.50 12.07
CA HIS A 574 -7.32 -24.54 12.35
C HIS A 574 -6.68 -25.67 13.18
N PRO A 575 -7.40 -26.47 14.00
CA PRO A 575 -6.83 -27.60 14.72
C PRO A 575 -6.26 -28.66 13.78
N ASP A 576 -6.73 -28.72 12.55
CA ASP A 576 -6.35 -29.77 11.59
C ASP A 576 -5.23 -29.37 10.66
N TYR A 577 -5.07 -28.08 10.38
CA TYR A 577 -4.07 -27.52 9.47
C TYR A 577 -3.85 -26.03 9.75
N LEU A 578 -2.80 -25.50 9.23
CA LEU A 578 -2.60 -24.06 9.08
C LEU A 578 -2.62 -23.69 7.59
N ARG A 579 -3.12 -22.51 7.28
CA ARG A 579 -3.08 -21.90 5.96
C ARG A 579 -2.42 -20.54 6.07
N PHE A 580 -1.48 -20.28 5.20
CA PHE A 580 -0.76 -19.03 5.16
C PHE A 580 -0.73 -18.50 3.72
N ASP A 581 -1.31 -17.34 3.51
CA ASP A 581 -1.30 -16.63 2.24
C ASP A 581 -0.19 -15.56 2.32
N LEU A 582 0.77 -15.61 1.40
CA LEU A 582 1.95 -14.75 1.42
C LEU A 582 2.10 -13.99 0.11
N THR A 583 2.68 -12.78 0.20
CA THR A 583 3.11 -12.04 -0.98
C THR A 583 4.35 -12.70 -1.58
N HIS A 584 4.18 -13.33 -2.75
CA HIS A 584 5.28 -13.88 -3.52
C HIS A 584 4.86 -14.08 -4.98
N PHE A 585 5.75 -13.77 -5.91
CA PHE A 585 5.46 -13.65 -7.33
C PHE A 585 5.71 -14.95 -8.12
N GLU A 586 6.42 -15.92 -7.55
CA GLU A 586 6.78 -17.18 -8.22
C GLU A 586 6.24 -18.41 -7.46
N LYS A 587 6.10 -19.53 -8.18
CA LYS A 587 5.84 -20.82 -7.54
C LYS A 587 7.07 -21.25 -6.75
N LEU A 588 6.90 -21.70 -5.51
CA LEU A 588 7.99 -22.24 -4.73
C LEU A 588 8.52 -23.53 -5.35
N THR A 589 9.83 -23.63 -5.46
CA THR A 589 10.49 -24.85 -5.92
C THR A 589 10.43 -25.94 -4.87
N SER A 590 10.56 -27.19 -5.29
CA SER A 590 10.62 -28.33 -4.35
C SER A 590 11.80 -28.24 -3.36
N ASP A 591 12.89 -27.59 -3.77
CA ASP A 591 14.05 -27.37 -2.93
C ASP A 591 13.79 -26.31 -1.87
N GLN A 592 13.18 -25.18 -2.24
CA GLN A 592 12.75 -24.15 -1.30
C GLN A 592 11.76 -24.69 -0.26
N ILE A 593 10.77 -25.48 -0.70
CA ILE A 593 9.80 -26.12 0.22
C ILE A 593 10.55 -27.03 1.21
N ARG A 594 11.50 -27.84 0.75
CA ARG A 594 12.31 -28.71 1.64
C ARG A 594 13.17 -27.89 2.60
N GLU A 595 13.75 -26.81 2.16
CA GLU A 595 14.57 -25.94 2.97
C GLU A 595 13.74 -25.25 4.09
N ILE A 596 12.55 -24.74 3.74
CA ILE A 596 11.59 -24.18 4.70
C ILE A 596 11.21 -25.23 5.74
N GLU A 597 10.80 -26.44 5.30
CA GLU A 597 10.45 -27.54 6.21
C GLU A 597 11.60 -27.92 7.13
N THR A 598 12.82 -27.99 6.60
CA THR A 598 14.03 -28.30 7.36
C THR A 598 14.30 -27.24 8.42
N MET A 599 14.21 -25.96 8.07
CA MET A 599 14.44 -24.85 8.97
C MET A 599 13.41 -24.83 10.10
N VAL A 600 12.10 -24.95 9.75
CA VAL A 600 11.03 -24.98 10.77
C VAL A 600 11.18 -26.19 11.70
N ASN A 601 11.45 -27.39 11.17
CA ASN A 601 11.63 -28.58 12.00
C ASN A 601 12.89 -28.50 12.86
N ARG A 602 13.96 -27.84 12.41
CA ARG A 602 15.13 -27.55 13.22
C ARG A 602 14.78 -26.68 14.45
N GLU A 603 14.01 -25.59 14.26
CA GLU A 603 13.58 -24.75 15.37
C GLU A 603 12.65 -25.48 16.34
N ILE A 604 11.81 -26.40 15.84
CA ILE A 604 10.99 -27.30 16.67
C ILE A 604 11.89 -28.19 17.53
N LEU A 605 12.92 -28.82 16.94
CA LEU A 605 13.82 -29.73 17.63
C LEU A 605 14.69 -29.05 18.67
N LEU A 606 14.99 -27.75 18.51
CA LEU A 606 15.72 -26.97 19.55
C LEU A 606 14.92 -26.81 20.84
N ASN A 607 13.60 -27.04 20.81
CA ASN A 607 12.71 -27.01 21.96
C ASN A 607 12.84 -25.74 22.81
N ASN A 608 12.95 -24.59 22.14
CA ASN A 608 13.06 -23.28 22.78
C ASN A 608 11.76 -22.91 23.51
N ALA A 609 11.85 -22.33 24.70
CA ALA A 609 10.71 -21.70 25.35
C ALA A 609 10.30 -20.44 24.56
N LEU A 610 8.99 -20.20 24.46
CA LEU A 610 8.49 -18.96 23.90
C LEU A 610 8.53 -17.86 24.97
N ASP A 611 9.04 -16.68 24.62
CA ASP A 611 8.93 -15.47 25.43
C ASP A 611 7.72 -14.68 24.95
N ILE A 612 6.74 -14.49 25.85
CA ILE A 612 5.50 -13.77 25.55
C ILE A 612 5.38 -12.63 26.53
N SER A 613 5.47 -11.40 26.02
CA SER A 613 5.46 -10.18 26.83
C SER A 613 4.54 -9.11 26.22
N VAL A 614 4.05 -8.21 27.06
CA VAL A 614 3.34 -7.00 26.62
C VAL A 614 4.34 -5.86 26.61
N LYS A 615 4.42 -5.13 25.49
CA LYS A 615 5.36 -4.02 25.28
C LYS A 615 4.64 -2.83 24.64
N ASN A 616 5.25 -1.66 24.76
CA ASN A 616 4.81 -0.52 23.95
C ASN A 616 5.06 -0.82 22.47
N PHE A 617 4.11 -0.41 21.60
CA PHE A 617 4.14 -0.69 20.16
C PHE A 617 5.43 -0.20 19.49
N ASP A 618 5.85 1.04 19.79
CA ASP A 618 7.04 1.63 19.17
C ASP A 618 8.33 0.94 19.66
N GLU A 619 8.36 0.54 20.93
CA GLU A 619 9.49 -0.21 21.49
C GLU A 619 9.59 -1.60 20.85
N ALA A 620 8.49 -2.32 20.69
CA ALA A 620 8.43 -3.61 20.03
C ALA A 620 8.92 -3.50 18.57
N LYS A 621 8.48 -2.48 17.84
CA LYS A 621 8.88 -2.22 16.45
C LYS A 621 10.38 -1.90 16.35
N LYS A 622 10.94 -1.10 17.27
CA LYS A 622 12.38 -0.80 17.32
C LYS A 622 13.22 -2.06 17.61
N GLN A 623 12.69 -3.02 18.36
CA GLN A 623 13.32 -4.31 18.61
C GLN A 623 13.20 -5.30 17.45
N GLY A 624 12.52 -4.94 16.36
CA GLY A 624 12.38 -5.77 15.16
C GLY A 624 11.14 -6.66 15.14
N ALA A 625 10.14 -6.41 16.00
CA ALA A 625 8.89 -7.15 15.96
C ALA A 625 8.13 -6.92 14.65
N VAL A 626 7.71 -8.01 14.00
CA VAL A 626 6.92 -7.97 12.77
C VAL A 626 5.46 -7.69 13.14
N ALA A 627 4.93 -6.59 12.59
CA ALA A 627 3.52 -6.23 12.69
C ALA A 627 2.78 -6.65 11.42
N MET A 628 1.56 -7.15 11.55
CA MET A 628 0.73 -7.49 10.39
C MET A 628 0.21 -6.22 9.71
N PHE A 629 0.29 -6.21 8.39
CA PHE A 629 -0.15 -5.06 7.60
C PHE A 629 -1.68 -4.90 7.67
N GLY A 630 -2.15 -3.68 7.99
CA GLY A 630 -3.58 -3.35 8.00
C GLY A 630 -4.32 -3.58 9.32
N GLU A 631 -3.67 -4.13 10.36
CA GLU A 631 -4.24 -4.19 11.70
C GLU A 631 -4.00 -2.89 12.48
N LYS A 632 -4.99 -2.47 13.25
CA LYS A 632 -4.88 -1.33 14.17
C LYS A 632 -4.41 -1.87 15.52
N TYR A 633 -3.23 -1.46 15.93
CA TYR A 633 -2.66 -1.81 17.23
C TYR A 633 -2.91 -0.66 18.22
N GLY A 634 -3.11 -1.02 19.51
CA GLY A 634 -3.10 -0.05 20.59
C GLY A 634 -1.67 0.32 21.00
N ASP A 635 -1.54 1.20 22.00
CA ASP A 635 -0.24 1.62 22.55
C ASP A 635 0.52 0.46 23.18
N GLU A 636 -0.18 -0.54 23.72
CA GLU A 636 0.36 -1.78 24.28
C GLU A 636 0.03 -2.96 23.38
N VAL A 637 1.04 -3.76 23.05
CA VAL A 637 0.94 -4.91 22.15
C VAL A 637 1.54 -6.17 22.77
N ARG A 638 0.91 -7.30 22.52
CA ARG A 638 1.44 -8.61 22.91
C ARG A 638 2.44 -9.08 21.86
N VAL A 639 3.68 -9.35 22.31
CA VAL A 639 4.81 -9.81 21.49
C VAL A 639 5.08 -11.25 21.79
N VAL A 640 5.16 -12.08 20.76
CA VAL A 640 5.53 -13.49 20.83
C VAL A 640 6.91 -13.66 20.20
N THR A 641 7.90 -14.08 21.01
CA THR A 641 9.29 -14.25 20.58
C THR A 641 9.70 -15.71 20.70
N VAL A 642 10.31 -16.23 19.65
CA VAL A 642 10.93 -17.56 19.62
C VAL A 642 12.45 -17.38 19.52
N ALA A 643 13.13 -17.35 20.67
CA ALA A 643 14.57 -17.15 20.77
C ALA A 643 15.05 -15.99 19.84
N ASN A 644 16.12 -16.23 19.06
CA ASN A 644 16.62 -15.27 18.07
C ASN A 644 16.05 -15.51 16.65
N PHE A 645 14.97 -16.29 16.53
CA PHE A 645 14.48 -16.71 15.24
C PHE A 645 13.27 -15.89 14.75
N SER A 646 12.26 -15.70 15.60
CA SER A 646 11.03 -14.96 15.22
C SER A 646 10.56 -14.06 16.36
N MET A 647 10.09 -12.85 16.02
CA MET A 647 9.44 -11.92 16.94
C MET A 647 8.26 -11.27 16.21
N GLU A 648 7.03 -11.53 16.67
CA GLU A 648 5.82 -11.04 16.00
C GLU A 648 4.80 -10.50 17.00
N LEU A 649 4.03 -9.49 16.55
CA LEU A 649 2.88 -8.98 17.30
C LEU A 649 1.72 -9.97 17.13
N CYS A 650 1.31 -10.64 18.20
CA CYS A 650 0.27 -11.66 18.11
C CYS A 650 -0.56 -11.82 19.39
N GLY A 651 -1.89 -11.69 19.23
CA GLY A 651 -2.89 -11.94 20.29
C GLY A 651 -3.35 -13.39 20.40
N GLY A 652 -2.85 -14.31 19.57
CA GLY A 652 -3.31 -15.70 19.55
C GLY A 652 -2.76 -16.58 20.68
N THR A 653 -3.18 -17.85 20.69
CA THR A 653 -2.70 -18.83 21.66
C THR A 653 -1.55 -19.66 21.10
N HIS A 654 -0.50 -19.88 21.88
CA HIS A 654 0.73 -20.54 21.48
C HIS A 654 1.11 -21.70 22.39
N VAL A 655 1.99 -22.56 21.91
CA VAL A 655 2.63 -23.59 22.75
C VAL A 655 3.59 -22.95 23.75
N GLU A 656 3.98 -23.67 24.78
CA GLU A 656 4.97 -23.19 25.76
C GLU A 656 6.39 -23.31 25.21
N ARG A 657 6.64 -24.36 24.46
CA ARG A 657 7.95 -24.66 23.86
C ARG A 657 7.78 -25.11 22.41
N THR A 658 8.75 -24.79 21.57
CA THR A 658 8.69 -25.14 20.13
C THR A 658 8.60 -26.67 19.91
N GLY A 659 9.16 -27.48 20.79
CA GLY A 659 9.07 -28.95 20.73
C GLY A 659 7.66 -29.51 20.86
N ASP A 660 6.74 -28.78 21.49
CA ASP A 660 5.34 -29.19 21.64
C ASP A 660 4.60 -29.27 20.28
N ILE A 661 5.11 -28.60 19.25
CA ILE A 661 4.56 -28.62 17.89
C ILE A 661 4.63 -30.03 17.29
N GLY A 662 5.72 -30.75 17.54
CA GLY A 662 6.03 -32.01 16.89
C GLY A 662 6.54 -31.80 15.46
N LEU A 663 6.23 -32.73 14.56
CA LEU A 663 6.65 -32.61 13.15
C LEU A 663 5.83 -31.55 12.42
N PHE A 664 6.49 -30.76 11.57
CA PHE A 664 5.88 -29.81 10.63
C PHE A 664 6.02 -30.30 9.18
N LYS A 665 4.96 -30.21 8.39
CA LYS A 665 4.97 -30.60 6.98
C LYS A 665 4.08 -29.72 6.13
N ILE A 666 4.60 -29.19 5.00
CA ILE A 666 3.84 -28.49 3.98
C ILE A 666 3.12 -29.53 3.10
N THR A 667 1.82 -29.40 2.96
CA THR A 667 0.96 -30.32 2.21
C THR A 667 0.59 -29.78 0.84
N GLU A 668 0.45 -28.47 0.71
CA GLU A 668 0.04 -27.79 -0.52
C GLU A 668 0.74 -26.45 -0.67
N GLU A 669 1.09 -26.10 -1.91
CA GLU A 669 1.54 -24.78 -2.34
C GLU A 669 0.81 -24.47 -3.65
N SER A 670 0.05 -23.36 -3.66
CA SER A 670 -0.80 -22.98 -4.80
C SER A 670 -0.84 -21.46 -5.00
N SER A 671 -1.26 -21.02 -6.18
CA SER A 671 -1.52 -19.61 -6.46
C SER A 671 -2.91 -19.25 -5.94
N LEU A 672 -3.02 -18.19 -5.14
CA LEU A 672 -4.31 -17.63 -4.71
C LEU A 672 -4.74 -16.50 -5.65
N ALA A 673 -3.80 -15.61 -5.95
CA ALA A 673 -3.98 -14.48 -6.86
C ALA A 673 -2.61 -14.12 -7.46
N SER A 674 -2.59 -13.21 -8.45
CA SER A 674 -1.30 -12.71 -8.94
C SER A 674 -0.52 -12.05 -7.80
N GLY A 675 0.74 -12.47 -7.61
CA GLY A 675 1.60 -12.01 -6.52
C GLY A 675 1.24 -12.53 -5.13
N VAL A 676 0.27 -13.46 -4.99
CA VAL A 676 -0.09 -14.08 -3.71
C VAL A 676 -0.08 -15.60 -3.83
N ARG A 677 0.73 -16.23 -3.00
CA ARG A 677 0.83 -17.70 -2.89
C ARG A 677 0.14 -18.18 -1.63
N ARG A 678 -0.40 -19.37 -1.67
CA ARG A 678 -1.02 -20.05 -0.53
C ARG A 678 -0.22 -21.28 -0.16
N ILE A 679 0.12 -21.39 1.12
CA ILE A 679 0.73 -22.58 1.71
C ILE A 679 -0.27 -23.17 2.70
N VAL A 680 -0.46 -24.48 2.62
CA VAL A 680 -1.17 -25.28 3.62
C VAL A 680 -0.19 -26.22 4.25
N ALA A 681 -0.17 -26.27 5.58
CA ALA A 681 0.72 -27.15 6.33
C ALA A 681 0.01 -27.80 7.52
N VAL A 682 0.58 -28.86 8.03
CA VAL A 682 0.08 -29.64 9.16
C VAL A 682 1.19 -29.86 10.20
N THR A 683 0.79 -30.07 11.47
CA THR A 683 1.73 -30.31 12.57
C THR A 683 1.42 -31.62 13.32
N GLY A 684 2.36 -32.06 14.12
CA GLY A 684 2.24 -33.18 15.05
C GLY A 684 1.82 -34.49 14.38
N PRO A 685 0.86 -35.25 14.95
CA PRO A 685 0.43 -36.55 14.42
C PRO A 685 -0.04 -36.51 12.97
N LYS A 686 -0.67 -35.40 12.53
CA LYS A 686 -1.14 -35.25 11.14
C LYS A 686 0.00 -35.14 10.16
N ALA A 687 1.09 -34.45 10.50
CA ALA A 687 2.29 -34.38 9.69
C ALA A 687 2.95 -35.76 9.55
N VAL A 688 2.98 -36.55 10.61
CA VAL A 688 3.47 -37.93 10.59
C VAL A 688 2.61 -38.80 9.67
N SER A 689 1.29 -38.79 9.84
CA SER A 689 0.36 -39.56 9.02
C SER A 689 0.47 -39.20 7.53
N TYR A 690 0.54 -37.90 7.20
CA TYR A 690 0.70 -37.41 5.84
C TYR A 690 1.99 -37.92 5.18
N THR A 691 3.09 -37.93 5.94
CA THR A 691 4.40 -38.41 5.48
C THR A 691 4.37 -39.89 5.19
N HIS A 692 3.72 -40.70 6.04
CA HIS A 692 3.58 -42.15 5.85
C HIS A 692 2.70 -42.49 4.62
N LEU A 693 1.57 -41.81 4.47
CA LEU A 693 0.68 -42.01 3.31
C LEU A 693 1.42 -41.76 1.98
N ARG A 694 2.18 -40.65 1.89
CA ARG A 694 2.97 -40.37 0.67
C ARG A 694 4.12 -41.36 0.43
N ALA A 695 4.73 -41.85 1.49
CA ALA A 695 5.75 -42.91 1.34
C ALA A 695 5.15 -44.19 0.75
N HIS A 696 3.91 -44.54 1.11
CA HIS A 696 3.19 -45.67 0.52
C HIS A 696 2.77 -45.41 -0.94
N GLU A 697 2.26 -44.22 -1.27
CA GLU A 697 1.88 -43.89 -2.67
C GLU A 697 3.09 -43.85 -3.60
N THR A 698 4.27 -43.45 -3.17
CA THR A 698 5.50 -43.44 -3.99
C THR A 698 6.11 -44.81 -4.15
N SER A 699 5.80 -45.79 -3.32
CA SER A 699 6.27 -47.19 -3.48
C SER A 699 5.42 -47.98 -4.44
N LEU A 700 4.11 -47.75 -4.53
CA LEU A 700 3.17 -48.43 -5.43
C LEU A 700 3.53 -48.33 -6.94
N PRO A 701 3.83 -47.15 -7.51
CA PRO A 701 4.24 -47.03 -8.91
C PRO A 701 5.58 -47.73 -9.23
N ARG A 702 6.52 -47.77 -8.27
CA ARG A 702 7.79 -48.48 -8.43
C ARG A 702 7.62 -49.99 -8.42
N VAL A 703 6.76 -50.53 -7.58
CA VAL A 703 6.44 -51.95 -7.51
C VAL A 703 5.69 -52.38 -8.77
N CYS A 704 4.70 -51.61 -9.26
CA CYS A 704 4.00 -51.87 -10.50
C CYS A 704 4.93 -51.81 -11.72
N ARG A 705 5.88 -50.90 -11.78
CA ARG A 705 6.87 -50.76 -12.86
C ARG A 705 7.83 -51.97 -12.88
N LEU A 706 8.33 -52.38 -11.70
CA LEU A 706 9.17 -53.55 -11.54
C LEU A 706 8.45 -54.86 -11.89
N LEU A 707 7.13 -54.93 -11.70
CA LEU A 707 6.31 -56.08 -12.09
C LEU A 707 5.99 -56.11 -13.61
N LEU A 708 5.93 -54.92 -14.25
CA LEU A 708 5.75 -54.81 -15.70
C LEU A 708 7.06 -55.05 -16.48
N GLU A 709 8.22 -54.73 -15.91
CA GLU A 709 9.53 -54.99 -16.52
C GLU A 709 9.98 -56.47 -16.38
N LYS A 710 9.26 -57.30 -15.60
CA LYS A 710 9.49 -58.72 -15.43
C LYS A 710 8.54 -59.61 -16.25
N LYS A 711 7.70 -59.09 -17.11
CA LYS A 711 6.95 -59.77 -18.14
C LYS A 711 7.50 -59.38 -19.53
#